data_b3921caf93c77d132bda7ed30e68adff
#
_entry.id   b3921caf93c77d132bda7ed30e68adff
#
_cell.length_a   1.000
_cell.length_b   1.000
_cell.length_c   1.000
_cell.angle_alpha   90.00
_cell.angle_beta   90.00
_cell.angle_gamma   90.00
#
_symmetry.space_group_name_H-M   'P 1'
#
loop_
_entity.id
_entity.type
_entity.pdbx_description
1 polymer ?
#
loop_
_entity_poly.entity_id
_entity_poly.type
_entity_poly.pdbx_seq_one_letter_code
_entity_poly.pdbx_strand_id
1 'polypeptide(L)'
;MAELNLKQIIDRLNAEFVGDTRKLVFWYDDKADFAEDLENVELENAKIYHLQPDNQFYTKYFLERVDTTTNYLVYAPFPKPDVRENHLEDTLLYSRRFFADRASLLSVDLGIEEKYKPILEKHIKFFADKKRTQRFYDLEIENFNEKNILTGLLSAICKARTCSFEEVVRIVLTESSLSENAYLQQFEQYDLLPSFWRLCEQHFGYTDVKPTLERLLVTLFVTYTARYVQTELPAAWKSFVSYKAGNIIAFLDSLMNSVLYRDKYDELSDHVAKGLNVYQAFSGYRADDLVECDTFLAVDQVLVKWLMGRLLAEDTGAKLNELTIPEVCEKRAKMHFGRKTDKTYQLLQSAYCMVQAANYRSAEGFKAIVDRYLSADHQIDQQYRKFYFYYDKLENTETFEPLRELVENIYTNEYLDTLLPAWNEALQQEEALAVLPLQRDFYNANLRYAKERTVVIISDAMRYEVGQELFARMQDDPKCSAQLSVQLGVLPSYTRLGMAALLPHRTLEMTDDFQVLVDGTLCDTLAGRQQVLQSYVPDSVCIQFDEIKSMKVADLRDVLTKRQVIYVYHNQIDARGDKPNTEDEVFNACEEAVQEIMDLIRRINGSGNTHHFIVTADHGFIYKRDKLSESEKIAGKSMENAFVNRRFVVSAAPLQDDGIGHMSMGTVLGNQDAKAVSYPVSSNVFKVAGGGANYVHGGSSPQEMLVPVLDIKMERGHQETKNAEIALVSILHKITNLITSMDFVQSEAVSDTVKPAKYRVFFISEDNEKISNENTYVADNRELSAQKRIFRLRFTFKNKKYDKDKQYYLVVYDEDTGLEQWRHPVMMDIAFADDFGFGF
;
A
#
# COMPACT_ATOMS: atom_id res chain seq x y z
N MET A 1 -34.85 22.96 -10.92
CA MET A 1 -35.82 23.00 -9.79
C MET A 1 -35.96 24.39 -9.14
N ALA A 2 -34.90 25.17 -8.90
CA ALA A 2 -35.09 26.60 -8.52
C ALA A 2 -35.85 27.39 -9.59
N GLU A 3 -35.75 27.03 -10.86
CA GLU A 3 -36.58 27.56 -11.96
C GLU A 3 -38.04 27.09 -11.87
N LEU A 4 -38.32 25.91 -11.29
CA LEU A 4 -39.69 25.44 -11.09
C LEU A 4 -40.42 26.27 -10.03
N ASN A 5 -39.73 26.64 -8.92
CA ASN A 5 -40.34 27.49 -7.87
C ASN A 5 -40.68 28.90 -8.36
N LEU A 6 -39.75 29.50 -9.11
CA LEU A 6 -40.01 30.81 -9.71
C LEU A 6 -41.13 30.71 -10.75
N LYS A 7 -41.13 29.63 -11.55
CA LYS A 7 -42.19 29.37 -12.51
C LYS A 7 -43.56 29.21 -11.85
N GLN A 8 -43.66 28.48 -10.76
CA GLN A 8 -44.90 28.32 -9.99
C GLN A 8 -45.41 29.67 -9.42
N ILE A 9 -44.49 30.54 -8.93
CA ILE A 9 -44.86 31.88 -8.48
C ILE A 9 -45.36 32.71 -9.68
N ILE A 10 -44.66 32.67 -10.81
CA ILE A 10 -45.04 33.36 -12.03
C ILE A 10 -46.41 32.87 -12.51
N ASP A 11 -46.64 31.55 -12.53
CA ASP A 11 -47.91 30.96 -12.92
C ASP A 11 -49.06 31.42 -11.99
N ARG A 12 -48.84 31.46 -10.68
CA ARG A 12 -49.78 31.95 -9.68
C ARG A 12 -50.02 33.47 -9.82
N LEU A 13 -48.96 34.25 -10.05
CA LEU A 13 -49.08 35.68 -10.32
C LEU A 13 -49.84 35.94 -11.61
N ASN A 14 -49.54 35.24 -12.69
CA ASN A 14 -50.24 35.37 -13.95
C ASN A 14 -51.75 35.03 -13.80
N ALA A 15 -52.06 34.02 -12.97
CA ALA A 15 -53.48 33.69 -12.67
C ALA A 15 -54.23 34.82 -11.95
N GLU A 16 -53.55 35.66 -11.18
CA GLU A 16 -54.16 36.84 -10.54
C GLU A 16 -54.57 37.90 -11.56
N PHE A 17 -53.92 37.97 -12.71
CA PHE A 17 -54.17 39.01 -13.75
C PHE A 17 -55.06 38.56 -14.92
N VAL A 18 -55.77 37.46 -14.76
CA VAL A 18 -56.71 36.96 -15.75
C VAL A 18 -58.04 37.71 -15.69
N GLY A 19 -58.57 38.29 -16.81
CA GLY A 19 -59.87 38.98 -16.93
C GLY A 19 -59.75 40.40 -17.49
N ASP A 20 -60.90 41.02 -17.84
CA ASP A 20 -60.96 42.28 -18.59
C ASP A 20 -60.90 43.55 -17.71
N THR A 21 -60.85 43.41 -16.39
CA THR A 21 -60.74 44.55 -15.46
C THR A 21 -59.36 44.76 -15.01
N ARG A 22 -58.95 46.04 -14.95
CA ARG A 22 -57.63 46.37 -14.36
C ARG A 22 -57.50 45.82 -12.93
N LYS A 23 -56.32 45.21 -12.66
CA LYS A 23 -55.98 44.62 -11.37
C LYS A 23 -54.67 45.17 -10.86
N LEU A 24 -54.68 45.49 -9.56
CA LEU A 24 -53.50 45.81 -8.76
C LEU A 24 -53.32 44.68 -7.77
N VAL A 25 -52.13 44.08 -7.78
CA VAL A 25 -51.74 43.03 -6.83
C VAL A 25 -50.55 43.51 -6.04
N PHE A 26 -50.67 43.55 -4.73
CA PHE A 26 -49.58 43.96 -3.83
C PHE A 26 -48.96 42.76 -3.19
N TRP A 27 -47.61 42.72 -3.26
CA TRP A 27 -46.83 41.73 -2.59
C TRP A 27 -45.79 42.42 -1.70
N TYR A 28 -46.02 42.41 -0.40
CA TYR A 28 -45.06 42.83 0.63
C TYR A 28 -44.25 41.60 0.98
N ASP A 29 -42.98 41.57 0.57
CA ASP A 29 -41.99 40.53 0.86
C ASP A 29 -41.14 41.00 2.05
N ASP A 30 -41.62 40.70 3.27
CA ASP A 30 -41.08 41.21 4.54
C ASP A 30 -39.57 41.00 4.70
N LYS A 31 -39.02 39.96 4.05
CA LYS A 31 -37.63 39.56 4.18
C LYS A 31 -36.84 39.81 2.87
N ALA A 32 -37.47 40.36 1.86
CA ALA A 32 -36.91 40.53 0.52
C ALA A 32 -36.41 39.22 -0.13
N ASP A 33 -37.07 38.10 0.17
CA ASP A 33 -36.64 36.74 -0.26
C ASP A 33 -36.63 36.55 -1.78
N PHE A 34 -37.41 37.34 -2.51
CA PHE A 34 -37.62 37.29 -3.96
C PHE A 34 -37.09 38.51 -4.72
N ALA A 35 -36.36 39.42 -4.07
CA ALA A 35 -35.95 40.68 -4.66
C ALA A 35 -35.07 40.48 -5.93
N GLU A 36 -34.09 39.59 -5.86
CA GLU A 36 -33.21 39.27 -6.99
C GLU A 36 -33.92 38.45 -8.07
N ASP A 37 -34.81 37.55 -7.68
CA ASP A 37 -35.53 36.67 -8.60
C ASP A 37 -36.49 37.45 -9.48
N LEU A 38 -37.09 38.53 -8.97
CA LEU A 38 -38.09 39.35 -9.68
C LEU A 38 -37.51 40.45 -10.56
N GLU A 39 -36.22 40.75 -10.48
CA GLU A 39 -35.57 41.75 -11.34
C GLU A 39 -35.67 41.41 -12.84
N ASN A 40 -35.72 40.14 -13.20
CA ASN A 40 -35.71 39.66 -14.59
C ASN A 40 -36.98 38.89 -14.97
N VAL A 41 -38.05 39.02 -14.19
CA VAL A 41 -39.32 38.32 -14.44
C VAL A 41 -40.24 39.21 -15.26
N GLU A 42 -40.79 38.66 -16.33
CA GLU A 42 -41.87 39.26 -17.12
C GLU A 42 -43.16 38.50 -16.86
N LEU A 43 -44.25 39.23 -16.53
CA LEU A 43 -45.59 38.68 -16.39
C LEU A 43 -46.37 38.86 -17.70
N GLU A 44 -47.21 37.88 -18.04
CA GLU A 44 -47.96 37.87 -19.33
C GLU A 44 -48.93 39.05 -19.47
N ASN A 45 -49.65 39.39 -18.41
CA ASN A 45 -50.71 40.38 -18.43
C ASN A 45 -50.54 41.51 -17.40
N ALA A 46 -49.34 41.71 -16.85
CA ALA A 46 -49.07 42.75 -15.88
C ALA A 46 -47.61 43.23 -15.95
N LYS A 47 -47.35 44.41 -15.43
CA LYS A 47 -46.00 44.94 -15.22
C LYS A 47 -45.63 44.83 -13.75
N ILE A 48 -44.34 44.62 -13.45
CA ILE A 48 -43.84 44.66 -12.09
C ILE A 48 -43.43 46.09 -11.75
N TYR A 49 -43.96 46.61 -10.67
CA TYR A 49 -43.60 47.91 -10.13
C TYR A 49 -42.86 47.70 -8.79
N HIS A 50 -41.64 48.14 -8.69
CA HIS A 50 -40.82 48.00 -7.48
C HIS A 50 -41.13 49.19 -6.52
N LEU A 51 -41.82 48.88 -5.45
CA LEU A 51 -42.14 49.84 -4.40
C LEU A 51 -40.93 50.03 -3.51
N GLN A 52 -40.63 51.29 -3.15
CA GLN A 52 -39.62 51.66 -2.16
C GLN A 52 -40.23 52.39 -0.95
N PRO A 53 -39.60 52.37 0.21
CA PRO A 53 -40.15 53.02 1.40
C PRO A 53 -40.43 54.53 1.22
N ASP A 54 -39.62 55.18 0.36
CA ASP A 54 -39.65 56.64 0.16
C ASP A 54 -40.47 57.06 -1.06
N ASN A 55 -40.97 56.13 -1.88
CA ASN A 55 -41.74 56.46 -3.11
C ASN A 55 -43.25 56.15 -3.00
N GLN A 56 -43.75 55.76 -1.85
CA GLN A 56 -45.13 55.29 -1.66
C GLN A 56 -46.18 56.33 -2.14
N PHE A 57 -46.00 57.62 -1.82
CA PHE A 57 -46.92 58.67 -2.24
C PHE A 57 -46.92 58.88 -3.79
N TYR A 58 -45.72 58.84 -4.36
CA TYR A 58 -45.59 58.90 -5.83
C TYR A 58 -46.24 57.67 -6.50
N THR A 59 -46.02 56.49 -5.94
CA THR A 59 -46.61 55.25 -6.42
C THR A 59 -48.15 55.32 -6.41
N LYS A 60 -48.73 55.85 -5.34
CA LYS A 60 -50.17 56.10 -5.30
C LYS A 60 -50.63 57.03 -6.44
N TYR A 61 -50.00 58.18 -6.58
CA TYR A 61 -50.27 59.10 -7.66
C TYR A 61 -50.09 58.44 -9.04
N PHE A 62 -49.07 57.68 -9.24
CA PHE A 62 -48.81 56.98 -10.49
C PHE A 62 -49.94 55.98 -10.80
N LEU A 63 -50.27 55.11 -9.87
CA LEU A 63 -51.28 54.07 -10.05
C LEU A 63 -52.70 54.61 -10.22
N GLU A 64 -53.06 55.74 -9.61
CA GLU A 64 -54.42 56.24 -9.56
C GLU A 64 -54.66 57.39 -10.57
N ARG A 65 -53.59 58.05 -11.05
CA ARG A 65 -53.72 59.22 -11.88
C ARG A 65 -52.94 59.21 -13.23
N VAL A 66 -51.82 58.49 -13.23
CA VAL A 66 -50.91 58.46 -14.43
C VAL A 66 -51.22 57.26 -15.29
N ASP A 67 -51.15 56.08 -14.74
CA ASP A 67 -51.50 54.85 -15.46
C ASP A 67 -52.63 54.14 -14.74
N THR A 68 -53.84 54.34 -15.31
CA THR A 68 -55.09 53.81 -14.73
C THR A 68 -55.62 52.58 -15.45
N THR A 69 -54.87 52.07 -16.44
CA THR A 69 -55.26 50.96 -17.33
C THR A 69 -54.42 49.71 -17.20
N THR A 70 -53.17 49.87 -16.95
CA THR A 70 -52.24 48.73 -16.89
C THR A 70 -52.36 47.95 -15.58
N ASN A 71 -52.30 46.63 -15.65
CA ASN A 71 -52.21 45.77 -14.49
C ASN A 71 -50.81 45.85 -13.88
N TYR A 72 -50.74 45.94 -12.57
CA TYR A 72 -49.44 45.97 -11.86
C TYR A 72 -49.38 44.98 -10.74
N LEU A 73 -48.26 44.25 -10.69
CA LEU A 73 -47.71 43.65 -9.45
C LEU A 73 -46.90 44.74 -8.76
N VAL A 74 -47.37 45.25 -7.63
CA VAL A 74 -46.62 46.17 -6.80
C VAL A 74 -45.82 45.36 -5.78
N TYR A 75 -44.53 45.15 -6.09
CA TYR A 75 -43.62 44.38 -5.25
C TYR A 75 -42.87 45.31 -4.29
N ALA A 76 -42.93 45.00 -3.00
CA ALA A 76 -42.29 45.73 -1.94
C ALA A 76 -41.35 44.79 -1.18
N PRO A 77 -39.99 44.89 -1.32
CA PRO A 77 -39.03 44.07 -0.62
C PRO A 77 -38.82 44.54 0.86
N PHE A 78 -39.95 44.80 1.54
CA PHE A 78 -39.95 45.22 2.93
C PHE A 78 -41.34 44.95 3.53
N PRO A 79 -41.47 44.89 4.90
CA PRO A 79 -42.74 44.66 5.58
C PRO A 79 -43.74 45.77 5.29
N LYS A 80 -45.04 45.37 5.24
CA LYS A 80 -46.14 46.36 5.10
C LYS A 80 -46.06 47.39 6.24
N PRO A 81 -46.00 48.72 5.89
CA PRO A 81 -46.03 49.75 6.90
C PRO A 81 -47.32 49.76 7.73
N ASP A 82 -47.28 50.30 8.92
CA ASP A 82 -48.47 50.50 9.73
C ASP A 82 -49.51 51.38 8.99
N VAL A 83 -50.80 51.18 9.27
CA VAL A 83 -51.90 51.84 8.59
C VAL A 83 -51.74 53.35 8.55
N ARG A 84 -51.17 53.96 9.61
CA ARG A 84 -50.95 55.40 9.72
C ARG A 84 -49.77 55.93 8.94
N GLU A 85 -48.83 55.04 8.54
CA GLU A 85 -47.60 55.38 7.83
C GLU A 85 -47.65 54.89 6.36
N ASN A 86 -48.70 54.15 5.98
CA ASN A 86 -48.86 53.59 4.66
C ASN A 86 -49.65 54.50 3.76
N HIS A 87 -49.00 55.23 2.87
CA HIS A 87 -49.63 56.09 1.89
C HIS A 87 -50.50 55.36 0.84
N LEU A 88 -50.42 54.04 0.76
CA LEU A 88 -51.13 53.18 -0.13
C LEU A 88 -52.29 52.40 0.53
N GLU A 89 -52.62 52.69 1.78
CA GLU A 89 -53.53 51.86 2.53
C GLU A 89 -54.97 51.87 1.92
N ASP A 90 -55.46 52.98 1.38
CA ASP A 90 -56.72 53.09 0.67
C ASP A 90 -56.65 52.39 -0.70
N THR A 91 -55.50 52.42 -1.40
CA THR A 91 -55.29 51.67 -2.65
C THR A 91 -55.32 50.17 -2.38
N LEU A 92 -54.81 49.71 -1.25
CA LEU A 92 -54.87 48.33 -0.84
C LEU A 92 -56.29 47.80 -0.59
N LEU A 93 -57.26 48.67 -0.23
CA LEU A 93 -58.66 48.27 0.02
C LEU A 93 -59.38 47.73 -1.19
N TYR A 94 -58.98 48.18 -2.39
CA TYR A 94 -59.56 47.69 -3.65
C TYR A 94 -58.60 46.90 -4.53
N SER A 95 -57.42 46.57 -3.95
CA SER A 95 -56.38 45.75 -4.57
C SER A 95 -56.35 44.31 -4.04
N ARG A 96 -55.73 43.43 -4.78
CA ARG A 96 -55.48 42.09 -4.26
C ARG A 96 -54.12 42.02 -3.52
N ARG A 97 -53.99 41.09 -2.60
CA ARG A 97 -52.75 40.83 -1.90
C ARG A 97 -52.24 39.47 -2.31
N PHE A 98 -50.98 39.42 -2.66
CA PHE A 98 -50.26 38.18 -2.93
C PHE A 98 -49.29 37.88 -1.77
N PHE A 99 -49.19 36.64 -1.43
CA PHE A 99 -48.26 36.14 -0.44
C PHE A 99 -47.55 34.93 -1.00
N ALA A 100 -46.22 34.98 -1.00
CA ALA A 100 -45.38 33.83 -1.21
C ALA A 100 -44.28 33.93 -0.20
N ASP A 101 -43.95 32.77 0.36
CA ASP A 101 -42.87 32.62 1.32
C ASP A 101 -41.99 31.48 0.81
N ARG A 102 -40.72 31.73 0.68
CA ARG A 102 -39.76 30.82 0.08
C ARG A 102 -39.69 29.50 0.84
N ALA A 103 -39.83 29.52 2.17
CA ALA A 103 -39.80 28.32 3.00
C ALA A 103 -41.02 27.41 2.73
N SER A 104 -42.21 28.00 2.52
CA SER A 104 -43.41 27.25 2.12
C SER A 104 -43.26 26.59 0.78
N LEU A 105 -42.71 27.30 -0.20
CA LEU A 105 -42.47 26.76 -1.54
C LEU A 105 -41.48 25.61 -1.50
N LEU A 106 -40.35 25.78 -0.78
CA LEU A 106 -39.39 24.74 -0.57
C LEU A 106 -39.97 23.51 0.14
N SER A 107 -40.84 23.75 1.17
CA SER A 107 -41.49 22.66 1.88
C SER A 107 -42.36 21.81 0.98
N VAL A 108 -43.17 22.49 0.09
CA VAL A 108 -44.06 21.80 -0.85
C VAL A 108 -43.27 21.06 -1.92
N ASP A 109 -42.24 21.69 -2.47
CA ASP A 109 -41.40 21.12 -3.54
C ASP A 109 -40.59 19.91 -3.07
N LEU A 110 -40.09 19.96 -1.83
CA LEU A 110 -39.34 18.89 -1.22
C LEU A 110 -40.22 17.82 -0.53
N GLY A 111 -41.52 18.08 -0.38
CA GLY A 111 -42.43 17.23 0.37
C GLY A 111 -42.14 17.23 1.89
N ILE A 112 -41.63 18.33 2.44
CA ILE A 112 -41.33 18.50 3.84
C ILE A 112 -42.61 18.82 4.62
N GLU A 113 -42.89 18.10 5.71
CA GLU A 113 -44.03 18.36 6.57
C GLU A 113 -43.97 19.77 7.18
N GLU A 114 -45.12 20.43 7.32
CA GLU A 114 -45.23 21.82 7.79
C GLU A 114 -44.57 22.04 9.16
N LYS A 115 -44.55 21.03 10.05
CA LYS A 115 -43.87 21.09 11.34
C LYS A 115 -42.35 21.37 11.26
N TYR A 116 -41.71 21.09 10.13
CA TYR A 116 -40.28 21.34 9.88
C TYR A 116 -40.00 22.63 9.10
N LYS A 117 -41.04 23.33 8.61
CA LYS A 117 -40.90 24.60 7.90
C LYS A 117 -40.10 25.65 8.69
N PRO A 118 -40.25 25.81 10.04
CA PRO A 118 -39.44 26.76 10.82
C PRO A 118 -37.91 26.55 10.67
N ILE A 119 -37.44 25.31 10.36
CA ILE A 119 -36.03 25.03 10.13
C ILE A 119 -35.57 25.64 8.82
N LEU A 120 -36.40 25.52 7.77
CA LEU A 120 -36.12 26.14 6.49
C LEU A 120 -36.15 27.67 6.57
N GLU A 121 -37.10 28.22 7.30
CA GLU A 121 -37.17 29.66 7.54
C GLU A 121 -35.93 30.20 8.25
N LYS A 122 -35.43 29.48 9.26
CA LYS A 122 -34.21 29.85 9.97
C LYS A 122 -32.98 29.88 9.09
N HIS A 123 -32.90 28.97 8.12
CA HIS A 123 -31.77 28.83 7.24
C HIS A 123 -32.05 29.31 5.79
N ILE A 124 -33.02 30.19 5.60
CA ILE A 124 -33.48 30.66 4.29
C ILE A 124 -32.35 31.28 3.45
N LYS A 125 -31.39 31.93 4.10
CA LYS A 125 -30.20 32.50 3.47
C LYS A 125 -29.35 31.45 2.73
N PHE A 126 -29.39 30.20 3.21
CA PHE A 126 -28.70 29.11 2.51
C PHE A 126 -29.30 28.88 1.12
N PHE A 127 -30.64 28.93 0.97
CA PHE A 127 -31.37 28.68 -0.25
C PHE A 127 -31.41 29.87 -1.22
N ALA A 128 -30.75 31.00 -0.88
CA ALA A 128 -30.67 32.15 -1.79
C ALA A 128 -29.75 31.87 -3.00
N ASP A 129 -28.81 30.96 -2.91
CA ASP A 129 -27.90 30.59 -4.01
C ASP A 129 -28.36 29.32 -4.73
N LYS A 130 -28.55 29.43 -6.06
CA LYS A 130 -29.04 28.31 -6.91
C LYS A 130 -28.16 27.05 -6.83
N LYS A 131 -26.82 27.22 -6.76
CA LYS A 131 -25.89 26.08 -6.75
C LYS A 131 -25.94 25.33 -5.42
N ARG A 132 -26.07 26.06 -4.28
CA ARG A 132 -26.22 25.42 -2.97
C ARG A 132 -27.56 24.69 -2.87
N THR A 133 -28.62 25.35 -3.30
CA THR A 133 -29.96 24.75 -3.35
C THR A 133 -29.93 23.47 -4.18
N GLN A 134 -29.36 23.51 -5.38
CA GLN A 134 -29.27 22.33 -6.24
C GLN A 134 -28.52 21.19 -5.57
N ARG A 135 -27.39 21.46 -4.88
CA ARG A 135 -26.66 20.42 -4.13
C ARG A 135 -27.49 19.79 -3.04
N PHE A 136 -28.34 20.58 -2.36
CA PHE A 136 -29.23 20.03 -1.36
C PHE A 136 -30.27 19.08 -1.97
N TYR A 137 -30.81 19.42 -3.13
CA TYR A 137 -31.68 18.52 -3.90
C TYR A 137 -30.97 17.27 -4.40
N ASP A 138 -29.73 17.41 -4.85
CA ASP A 138 -28.91 16.30 -5.35
C ASP A 138 -28.59 15.26 -4.25
N LEU A 139 -28.76 15.59 -2.98
CA LEU A 139 -28.61 14.65 -1.86
C LEU A 139 -29.77 13.65 -1.77
N GLU A 140 -30.87 13.86 -2.49
CA GLU A 140 -32.04 12.96 -2.59
C GLU A 140 -32.53 12.49 -1.20
N ILE A 141 -32.76 13.44 -0.29
CA ILE A 141 -33.20 13.15 1.09
C ILE A 141 -34.65 12.68 1.06
N GLU A 142 -34.89 11.41 1.40
CA GLU A 142 -36.24 10.83 1.35
C GLU A 142 -37.05 11.08 2.60
N ASN A 143 -36.43 11.08 3.79
CA ASN A 143 -37.08 11.26 5.06
C ASN A 143 -36.66 12.59 5.68
N PHE A 144 -37.49 13.61 5.54
CA PHE A 144 -37.23 14.90 6.13
C PHE A 144 -37.63 14.92 7.60
N ASN A 145 -36.64 15.08 8.45
CA ASN A 145 -36.74 15.40 9.86
C ASN A 145 -35.68 16.44 10.22
N GLU A 146 -35.74 17.02 11.44
CA GLU A 146 -34.81 18.07 11.83
C GLU A 146 -33.34 17.66 11.60
N LYS A 147 -32.96 16.44 12.00
CA LYS A 147 -31.59 15.93 11.86
C LYS A 147 -31.17 15.84 10.38
N ASN A 148 -32.02 15.26 9.54
CA ASN A 148 -31.69 15.05 8.14
C ASN A 148 -31.66 16.36 7.35
N ILE A 149 -32.55 17.32 7.68
CA ILE A 149 -32.52 18.66 7.05
C ILE A 149 -31.20 19.36 7.39
N LEU A 150 -30.82 19.39 8.67
CA LEU A 150 -29.58 20.03 9.12
C LEU A 150 -28.34 19.34 8.56
N THR A 151 -28.34 18.00 8.53
CA THR A 151 -27.24 17.21 7.91
C THR A 151 -27.17 17.53 6.41
N GLY A 152 -28.30 17.61 5.73
CA GLY A 152 -28.35 17.94 4.31
C GLY A 152 -27.79 19.33 4.00
N LEU A 153 -28.14 20.33 4.81
CA LEU A 153 -27.57 21.69 4.67
C LEU A 153 -26.06 21.71 4.84
N LEU A 154 -25.53 21.02 5.87
CA LEU A 154 -24.12 20.88 6.12
C LEU A 154 -23.43 20.09 4.98
N SER A 155 -24.04 19.00 4.53
CA SER A 155 -23.55 18.19 3.42
C SER A 155 -23.45 18.99 2.10
N ALA A 156 -24.46 19.81 1.80
CA ALA A 156 -24.44 20.65 0.61
C ALA A 156 -23.39 21.77 0.67
N ILE A 157 -23.07 22.33 1.85
CA ILE A 157 -21.95 23.26 2.05
C ILE A 157 -20.62 22.54 1.82
N CYS A 158 -20.45 21.37 2.42
CA CYS A 158 -19.27 20.54 2.28
C CYS A 158 -19.11 19.91 0.88
N LYS A 159 -20.09 20.07 0.01
CA LYS A 159 -20.16 19.39 -1.30
C LYS A 159 -20.08 17.87 -1.13
N ALA A 160 -20.57 17.37 -0.02
CA ALA A 160 -20.64 15.94 0.25
C ALA A 160 -21.55 15.27 -0.80
N ARG A 161 -21.27 14.02 -1.06
CA ARG A 161 -22.00 13.26 -2.08
C ARG A 161 -23.27 12.61 -1.52
N THR A 162 -23.33 12.46 -0.21
CA THR A 162 -24.45 11.84 0.50
C THR A 162 -24.90 12.71 1.68
N CYS A 163 -26.15 12.55 2.12
CA CYS A 163 -26.65 13.17 3.34
C CYS A 163 -26.18 12.37 4.57
N SER A 164 -24.88 12.44 4.86
CA SER A 164 -24.24 11.74 5.98
C SER A 164 -23.46 12.71 6.87
N PHE A 165 -23.75 12.70 8.17
CA PHE A 165 -23.01 13.55 9.11
C PHE A 165 -21.55 13.11 9.26
N GLU A 166 -21.28 11.82 9.17
CA GLU A 166 -19.92 11.29 9.17
C GLU A 166 -19.10 11.79 7.97
N GLU A 167 -19.73 11.85 6.78
CA GLU A 167 -19.09 12.41 5.60
C GLU A 167 -18.81 13.92 5.77
N VAL A 168 -19.73 14.66 6.37
CA VAL A 168 -19.53 16.08 6.71
C VAL A 168 -18.30 16.23 7.63
N VAL A 169 -18.23 15.45 8.73
CA VAL A 169 -17.11 15.52 9.67
C VAL A 169 -15.80 15.10 8.99
N ARG A 170 -15.82 14.06 8.18
CA ARG A 170 -14.66 13.64 7.38
C ARG A 170 -14.14 14.81 6.54
N ILE A 171 -14.99 15.44 5.74
CA ILE A 171 -14.60 16.57 4.88
C ILE A 171 -14.03 17.72 5.70
N VAL A 172 -14.72 18.08 6.79
CA VAL A 172 -14.30 19.18 7.68
C VAL A 172 -12.90 18.91 8.26
N LEU A 173 -12.61 17.65 8.65
CA LEU A 173 -11.33 17.29 9.25
C LEU A 173 -10.21 17.07 8.23
N THR A 174 -10.52 16.66 6.98
CA THR A 174 -9.51 16.22 6.03
C THR A 174 -9.24 17.20 4.88
N GLU A 175 -10.17 18.10 4.59
CA GLU A 175 -10.09 18.98 3.41
C GLU A 175 -9.86 20.46 3.76
N SER A 176 -9.70 20.80 5.05
CA SER A 176 -9.42 22.16 5.51
C SER A 176 -8.57 22.16 6.77
N SER A 177 -7.95 23.30 7.09
CA SER A 177 -7.19 23.47 8.32
C SER A 177 -8.07 23.27 9.56
N LEU A 178 -7.52 22.73 10.65
CA LEU A 178 -8.24 22.56 11.91
C LEU A 178 -8.46 23.89 12.65
N SER A 179 -7.51 24.82 12.54
CA SER A 179 -7.55 26.12 13.25
C SER A 179 -8.36 27.18 12.52
N GLU A 180 -8.19 27.29 11.20
CA GLU A 180 -8.90 28.24 10.33
C GLU A 180 -9.72 27.47 9.30
N ASN A 181 -10.76 26.78 9.79
CA ASN A 181 -11.52 25.87 8.98
C ASN A 181 -12.54 26.61 8.12
N ALA A 182 -12.37 26.50 6.80
CA ALA A 182 -13.23 27.17 5.82
C ALA A 182 -14.70 26.69 5.87
N TYR A 183 -14.94 25.45 6.25
CA TYR A 183 -16.30 24.92 6.38
C TYR A 183 -16.99 25.43 7.64
N LEU A 184 -16.29 25.53 8.77
CA LEU A 184 -16.85 26.10 9.99
C LEU A 184 -17.21 27.57 9.80
N GLN A 185 -16.41 28.34 9.07
CA GLN A 185 -16.73 29.73 8.72
C GLN A 185 -18.02 29.82 7.88
N GLN A 186 -18.19 28.91 6.92
CA GLN A 186 -19.44 28.85 6.15
C GLN A 186 -20.61 28.38 7.00
N PHE A 187 -20.42 27.43 7.93
CA PHE A 187 -21.47 27.03 8.86
C PHE A 187 -21.93 28.21 9.73
N GLU A 188 -21.00 29.03 10.20
CA GLU A 188 -21.31 30.25 10.95
C GLU A 188 -22.09 31.26 10.10
N GLN A 189 -21.66 31.49 8.86
CA GLN A 189 -22.32 32.40 7.90
C GLN A 189 -23.79 32.05 7.66
N TYR A 190 -24.15 30.76 7.72
CA TYR A 190 -25.51 30.27 7.48
C TYR A 190 -26.24 29.84 8.75
N ASP A 191 -25.77 30.25 9.94
CA ASP A 191 -26.34 29.91 11.25
C ASP A 191 -26.41 28.39 11.54
N LEU A 192 -25.53 27.60 10.90
CA LEU A 192 -25.45 26.14 11.03
C LEU A 192 -24.40 25.64 12.05
N LEU A 193 -23.48 26.49 12.48
CA LEU A 193 -22.39 26.10 13.38
C LEU A 193 -22.89 25.49 14.71
N PRO A 194 -23.90 26.04 15.40
CA PRO A 194 -24.47 25.42 16.60
C PRO A 194 -25.10 24.05 16.31
N SER A 195 -25.70 23.89 15.12
CA SER A 195 -26.28 22.63 14.69
C SER A 195 -25.22 21.58 14.40
N PHE A 196 -24.08 21.96 13.82
CA PHE A 196 -22.93 21.08 13.61
C PHE A 196 -22.41 20.53 14.94
N TRP A 197 -22.19 21.36 15.95
CA TRP A 197 -21.71 20.89 17.25
C TRP A 197 -22.74 20.03 17.99
N ARG A 198 -24.02 20.33 17.89
CA ARG A 198 -25.10 19.49 18.44
C ARG A 198 -25.12 18.10 17.75
N LEU A 199 -24.89 18.04 16.46
CA LEU A 199 -24.77 16.76 15.73
C LEU A 199 -23.50 16.01 16.11
N CYS A 200 -22.37 16.69 16.40
CA CYS A 200 -21.17 16.07 16.99
C CYS A 200 -21.45 15.43 18.35
N GLU A 201 -22.23 16.11 19.20
CA GLU A 201 -22.68 15.54 20.47
C GLU A 201 -23.54 14.29 20.27
N GLN A 202 -24.55 14.38 19.43
CA GLN A 202 -25.47 13.26 19.16
C GLN A 202 -24.79 12.06 18.53
N HIS A 203 -23.82 12.29 17.66
CA HIS A 203 -23.17 11.24 16.87
C HIS A 203 -21.93 10.65 17.54
N PHE A 204 -21.07 11.52 18.07
CA PHE A 204 -19.79 11.15 18.66
C PHE A 204 -19.73 11.35 20.18
N GLY A 205 -20.80 11.91 20.81
CA GLY A 205 -20.81 12.19 22.24
C GLY A 205 -19.84 13.32 22.64
N TYR A 206 -19.44 14.16 21.69
CA TYR A 206 -18.53 15.29 21.95
C TYR A 206 -19.27 16.48 22.49
N THR A 207 -18.95 16.87 23.72
CA THR A 207 -19.50 18.07 24.41
C THR A 207 -18.37 18.91 24.93
N ASP A 208 -18.47 20.22 24.72
CA ASP A 208 -17.52 21.19 25.24
C ASP A 208 -18.22 22.56 25.44
N VAL A 209 -17.75 23.34 26.41
CA VAL A 209 -18.21 24.71 26.61
C VAL A 209 -17.82 25.62 25.45
N LYS A 210 -16.65 25.37 24.87
CA LYS A 210 -16.14 26.04 23.67
C LYS A 210 -15.66 24.97 22.70
N PRO A 211 -16.54 24.40 21.88
CA PRO A 211 -16.19 23.31 21.01
C PRO A 211 -15.23 23.77 19.92
N THR A 212 -14.21 22.93 19.66
CA THR A 212 -13.21 23.12 18.61
C THR A 212 -12.96 21.82 17.88
N LEU A 213 -12.49 21.89 16.62
CA LEU A 213 -12.13 20.69 15.84
C LEU A 213 -10.96 19.94 16.47
N GLU A 214 -10.00 20.65 17.06
CA GLU A 214 -8.86 20.02 17.73
C GLU A 214 -9.31 19.16 18.90
N ARG A 215 -10.23 19.68 19.75
CA ARG A 215 -10.75 18.92 20.90
C ARG A 215 -11.69 17.78 20.46
N LEU A 216 -12.47 17.99 19.40
CA LEU A 216 -13.23 16.91 18.79
C LEU A 216 -12.28 15.80 18.32
N LEU A 217 -11.22 16.16 17.60
CA LEU A 217 -10.23 15.21 17.08
C LEU A 217 -9.55 14.43 18.22
N VAL A 218 -9.13 15.12 19.30
CA VAL A 218 -8.59 14.46 20.50
C VAL A 218 -9.62 13.48 21.09
N THR A 219 -10.90 13.87 21.18
CA THR A 219 -11.96 12.98 21.69
C THR A 219 -12.10 11.71 20.81
N LEU A 220 -12.06 11.87 19.48
CA LEU A 220 -12.14 10.74 18.55
C LEU A 220 -10.96 9.77 18.75
N PHE A 221 -9.73 10.28 18.71
CA PHE A 221 -8.53 9.43 18.80
C PHE A 221 -8.32 8.85 20.20
N VAL A 222 -8.57 9.58 21.26
CA VAL A 222 -8.47 9.06 22.64
C VAL A 222 -9.52 7.98 22.89
N THR A 223 -10.75 8.17 22.43
CA THR A 223 -11.81 7.16 22.56
C THR A 223 -11.46 5.89 21.78
N TYR A 224 -10.90 6.03 20.57
CA TYR A 224 -10.42 4.91 19.76
C TYR A 224 -9.30 4.16 20.48
N THR A 225 -8.32 4.89 21.01
CA THR A 225 -7.19 4.32 21.78
C THR A 225 -7.67 3.55 23.00
N ALA A 226 -8.66 4.09 23.74
CA ALA A 226 -9.23 3.45 24.94
C ALA A 226 -9.79 2.04 24.69
N ARG A 227 -10.14 1.72 23.44
CA ARG A 227 -10.62 0.39 23.05
C ARG A 227 -9.53 -0.66 22.99
N TYR A 228 -8.31 -0.26 22.60
CA TYR A 228 -7.24 -1.17 22.26
C TYR A 228 -6.13 -1.25 23.31
N VAL A 229 -5.99 -0.22 24.15
CA VAL A 229 -5.07 -0.23 25.29
C VAL A 229 -5.66 -1.07 26.41
N GLN A 230 -4.92 -2.08 26.91
CA GLN A 230 -5.42 -3.04 27.91
C GLN A 230 -5.33 -2.53 29.36
N THR A 231 -4.88 -1.31 29.57
CA THR A 231 -4.75 -0.68 30.88
C THR A 231 -5.42 0.71 30.88
N GLU A 232 -5.44 1.36 32.04
CA GLU A 232 -6.03 2.69 32.15
C GLU A 232 -5.26 3.74 31.35
N LEU A 233 -5.97 4.57 30.60
CA LEU A 233 -5.39 5.71 29.92
C LEU A 233 -4.81 6.74 30.91
N PRO A 234 -3.87 7.60 30.46
CA PRO A 234 -3.37 8.71 31.27
C PRO A 234 -4.53 9.54 31.86
N ALA A 235 -4.42 9.94 33.13
CA ALA A 235 -5.51 10.63 33.81
C ALA A 235 -6.01 11.87 33.06
N ALA A 236 -5.10 12.61 32.40
CA ALA A 236 -5.44 13.79 31.61
C ALA A 236 -6.28 13.46 30.35
N TRP A 237 -6.27 12.22 29.87
CA TRP A 237 -7.01 11.82 28.68
C TRP A 237 -8.40 11.27 28.99
N LYS A 238 -8.64 10.81 30.22
CA LYS A 238 -9.90 10.15 30.61
C LYS A 238 -11.13 11.03 30.34
N SER A 239 -10.99 12.36 30.45
CA SER A 239 -12.08 13.30 30.17
C SER A 239 -12.48 13.39 28.69
N PHE A 240 -11.64 12.92 27.77
CA PHE A 240 -11.92 12.90 26.35
C PHE A 240 -12.57 11.59 25.88
N VAL A 241 -12.69 10.58 26.73
CA VAL A 241 -13.32 9.31 26.34
C VAL A 241 -14.82 9.48 26.20
N SER A 242 -15.34 9.26 25.01
CA SER A 242 -16.75 9.39 24.71
C SER A 242 -17.53 8.09 24.99
N TYR A 243 -18.77 8.25 25.46
CA TYR A 243 -19.72 7.14 25.59
C TYR A 243 -20.25 6.60 24.24
N LYS A 244 -20.01 7.32 23.13
CA LYS A 244 -20.34 6.90 21.74
C LYS A 244 -19.18 6.17 21.06
N ALA A 245 -18.42 5.38 21.81
CA ALA A 245 -17.22 4.70 21.32
C ALA A 245 -17.46 3.91 20.03
N GLY A 246 -18.60 3.20 19.90
CA GLY A 246 -18.88 2.41 18.69
C GLY A 246 -18.94 3.25 17.42
N ASN A 247 -19.58 4.41 17.44
CA ASN A 247 -19.64 5.32 16.27
C ASN A 247 -18.25 5.88 15.94
N ILE A 248 -17.46 6.19 16.95
CA ILE A 248 -16.11 6.74 16.79
C ILE A 248 -15.18 5.68 16.18
N ILE A 249 -15.23 4.45 16.69
CA ILE A 249 -14.42 3.33 16.15
C ILE A 249 -14.76 3.12 14.69
N ALA A 250 -16.04 2.99 14.37
CA ALA A 250 -16.48 2.80 13.00
C ALA A 250 -16.06 3.94 12.06
N PHE A 251 -16.14 5.19 12.52
CA PHE A 251 -15.71 6.35 11.75
C PHE A 251 -14.19 6.35 11.48
N LEU A 252 -13.37 6.12 12.51
CA LEU A 252 -11.91 6.10 12.36
C LEU A 252 -11.43 4.89 11.59
N ASP A 253 -12.01 3.70 11.77
CA ASP A 253 -11.74 2.50 10.97
C ASP A 253 -12.01 2.76 9.48
N SER A 254 -13.10 3.48 9.17
CA SER A 254 -13.43 3.82 7.80
C SER A 254 -12.40 4.78 7.18
N LEU A 255 -11.88 5.74 7.95
CA LEU A 255 -10.80 6.63 7.47
C LEU A 255 -9.49 5.88 7.30
N MET A 256 -9.13 5.06 8.28
CA MET A 256 -7.89 4.31 8.35
C MET A 256 -7.77 3.28 7.20
N ASN A 257 -8.86 2.56 6.92
CA ASN A 257 -8.89 1.51 5.90
C ASN A 257 -9.19 2.03 4.49
N SER A 258 -9.53 3.31 4.34
CA SER A 258 -9.83 3.90 3.04
C SER A 258 -8.57 4.16 2.22
N VAL A 259 -8.54 3.66 0.99
CA VAL A 259 -7.45 3.96 0.03
C VAL A 259 -7.29 5.47 -0.22
N LEU A 260 -8.38 6.24 -0.08
CA LEU A 260 -8.40 7.69 -0.35
C LEU A 260 -8.03 8.54 0.86
N TYR A 261 -8.27 8.05 2.09
CA TYR A 261 -8.20 8.88 3.29
C TYR A 261 -7.20 8.40 4.33
N ARG A 262 -6.60 7.21 4.15
CA ARG A 262 -5.63 6.66 5.10
C ARG A 262 -4.43 7.59 5.37
N ASP A 263 -3.96 8.32 4.34
CA ASP A 263 -2.86 9.26 4.53
C ASP A 263 -3.30 10.49 5.33
N LYS A 264 -4.57 10.91 5.17
CA LYS A 264 -5.16 11.95 6.01
C LYS A 264 -5.40 11.48 7.44
N TYR A 265 -5.77 10.21 7.64
CA TYR A 265 -5.80 9.61 8.96
C TYR A 265 -4.43 9.70 9.65
N ASP A 266 -3.35 9.39 8.94
CA ASP A 266 -1.99 9.47 9.47
C ASP A 266 -1.61 10.90 9.88
N GLU A 267 -1.94 11.89 9.06
CA GLU A 267 -1.70 13.32 9.37
C GLU A 267 -2.45 13.74 10.65
N LEU A 268 -3.73 13.35 10.77
CA LEU A 268 -4.56 13.64 11.94
C LEU A 268 -4.06 12.91 13.19
N SER A 269 -3.69 11.63 13.04
CA SER A 269 -3.09 10.83 14.11
C SER A 269 -1.79 11.45 14.63
N ASP A 270 -0.90 11.86 13.74
CA ASP A 270 0.36 12.50 14.10
C ASP A 270 0.14 13.86 14.82
N HIS A 271 -0.83 14.64 14.33
CA HIS A 271 -1.21 15.91 14.98
C HIS A 271 -1.67 15.69 16.42
N VAL A 272 -2.55 14.72 16.66
CA VAL A 272 -3.03 14.36 18.01
C VAL A 272 -1.89 13.78 18.85
N ALA A 273 -1.06 12.92 18.27
CA ALA A 273 0.06 12.30 18.97
C ALA A 273 1.06 13.33 19.48
N LYS A 274 1.35 14.37 18.71
CA LYS A 274 2.19 15.50 19.10
C LYS A 274 1.52 16.34 20.20
N GLY A 275 0.24 16.68 20.03
CA GLY A 275 -0.51 17.48 21.01
C GLY A 275 -0.63 16.82 22.38
N LEU A 276 -0.79 15.50 22.40
CA LEU A 276 -0.90 14.70 23.62
C LEU A 276 0.45 14.15 24.13
N ASN A 277 1.53 14.33 23.40
CA ASN A 277 2.84 13.75 23.66
C ASN A 277 2.76 12.23 23.91
N VAL A 278 2.11 11.53 22.96
CA VAL A 278 1.73 10.11 23.08
C VAL A 278 2.93 9.21 23.38
N TYR A 279 4.06 9.44 22.71
CA TYR A 279 5.28 8.65 22.95
C TYR A 279 5.71 8.70 24.42
N GLN A 280 5.77 9.91 25.02
CA GLN A 280 6.15 10.06 26.42
C GLN A 280 5.11 9.45 27.34
N ALA A 281 3.83 9.62 27.04
CA ALA A 281 2.73 9.05 27.82
C ALA A 281 2.78 7.53 27.86
N PHE A 282 3.09 6.88 26.74
CA PHE A 282 3.11 5.42 26.62
C PHE A 282 4.49 4.78 26.93
N SER A 283 5.55 5.56 27.01
CA SER A 283 6.90 5.02 27.33
C SER A 283 6.98 4.33 28.68
N GLY A 284 6.05 4.64 29.60
CA GLY A 284 5.95 4.01 30.91
C GLY A 284 4.99 2.82 30.98
N TYR A 285 4.30 2.51 29.88
CA TYR A 285 3.35 1.41 29.82
C TYR A 285 4.08 0.08 29.56
N ARG A 286 3.46 -1.01 29.98
CA ARG A 286 3.93 -2.34 29.56
C ARG A 286 3.65 -2.51 28.08
N ALA A 287 4.61 -3.09 27.37
CA ALA A 287 4.45 -3.34 25.93
C ALA A 287 3.27 -4.28 25.63
N ASP A 288 2.95 -5.20 26.58
CA ASP A 288 1.76 -6.07 26.50
C ASP A 288 0.46 -5.27 26.34
N ASP A 289 0.34 -4.15 27.05
CA ASP A 289 -0.88 -3.32 27.04
C ASP A 289 -1.06 -2.55 25.72
N LEU A 290 -0.01 -2.43 24.90
CA LEU A 290 0.05 -1.62 23.69
C LEU A 290 0.03 -2.41 22.40
N VAL A 291 0.30 -3.71 22.44
CA VAL A 291 0.53 -4.52 21.23
C VAL A 291 -0.66 -4.55 20.25
N GLU A 292 -1.88 -4.37 20.76
CA GLU A 292 -3.12 -4.30 19.97
C GLU A 292 -3.47 -2.86 19.53
N CYS A 293 -2.82 -1.85 20.06
CA CYS A 293 -3.13 -0.46 19.76
C CYS A 293 -2.46 0.00 18.47
N ASP A 294 -3.28 0.39 17.49
CA ASP A 294 -2.84 0.86 16.18
C ASP A 294 -3.36 2.27 15.87
N THR A 295 -3.52 3.09 16.92
CA THR A 295 -4.05 4.44 16.78
C THR A 295 -2.99 5.45 16.36
N PHE A 296 -1.75 5.25 16.82
CA PHE A 296 -0.64 6.19 16.64
C PHE A 296 0.65 5.46 16.27
N LEU A 297 1.40 6.01 15.32
CA LEU A 297 2.75 5.53 14.99
C LEU A 297 3.68 5.51 16.20
N ALA A 298 3.48 6.40 17.17
CA ALA A 298 4.25 6.46 18.41
C ALA A 298 4.15 5.16 19.25
N VAL A 299 3.09 4.36 19.09
CA VAL A 299 2.97 3.04 19.74
C VAL A 299 4.03 2.08 19.19
N ASP A 300 4.23 2.06 17.88
CA ASP A 300 5.27 1.23 17.25
C ASP A 300 6.66 1.63 17.71
N GLN A 301 6.92 2.92 17.92
CA GLN A 301 8.20 3.38 18.47
C GLN A 301 8.46 2.81 19.89
N VAL A 302 7.44 2.71 20.73
CA VAL A 302 7.55 2.11 22.07
C VAL A 302 7.78 0.60 21.97
N LEU A 303 7.04 -0.10 21.11
CA LEU A 303 7.19 -1.55 20.90
C LEU A 303 8.56 -1.91 20.31
N VAL A 304 9.01 -1.15 19.30
CA VAL A 304 10.35 -1.32 18.70
C VAL A 304 11.45 -1.17 19.74
N LYS A 305 11.34 -0.16 20.61
CA LYS A 305 12.30 0.03 21.71
C LYS A 305 12.32 -1.17 22.67
N TRP A 306 11.17 -1.71 22.98
CA TRP A 306 11.08 -2.91 23.84
C TRP A 306 11.72 -4.13 23.15
N LEU A 307 11.39 -4.40 21.89
CA LEU A 307 11.93 -5.48 21.08
C LEU A 307 13.46 -5.39 20.99
N MET A 308 13.98 -4.20 20.68
CA MET A 308 15.42 -3.95 20.66
C MET A 308 16.06 -4.28 22.01
N GLY A 309 15.45 -3.84 23.12
CA GLY A 309 15.96 -4.12 24.46
C GLY A 309 16.04 -5.62 24.78
N ARG A 310 15.10 -6.43 24.27
CA ARG A 310 15.14 -7.90 24.41
C ARG A 310 16.24 -8.51 23.56
N LEU A 311 16.37 -8.09 22.32
CA LEU A 311 17.39 -8.60 21.40
C LEU A 311 18.80 -8.25 21.86
N LEU A 312 19.02 -7.03 22.35
CA LEU A 312 20.33 -6.62 22.92
C LEU A 312 20.67 -7.36 24.21
N ALA A 313 19.67 -7.82 24.94
CA ALA A 313 19.84 -8.69 26.09
C ALA A 313 19.92 -10.19 25.71
N GLU A 314 19.91 -10.52 24.43
CA GLU A 314 19.91 -11.90 23.90
C GLU A 314 18.72 -12.74 24.41
N ASP A 315 17.64 -12.08 24.84
CA ASP A 315 16.42 -12.71 25.35
C ASP A 315 15.46 -13.09 24.21
N THR A 316 15.80 -14.14 23.49
CA THR A 316 14.96 -14.68 22.39
C THR A 316 13.71 -15.41 22.89
N GLY A 317 13.61 -15.69 24.20
CA GLY A 317 12.44 -16.30 24.83
C GLY A 317 11.36 -15.28 25.21
N ALA A 318 11.61 -13.97 25.09
CA ALA A 318 10.67 -12.92 25.45
C ALA A 318 9.37 -13.01 24.64
N LYS A 319 8.27 -12.71 25.30
CA LYS A 319 6.92 -12.73 24.72
C LYS A 319 6.13 -11.47 25.10
N LEU A 320 5.22 -11.06 24.21
CA LEU A 320 4.18 -10.06 24.46
C LEU A 320 2.80 -10.70 24.27
N ASN A 321 1.97 -10.74 25.32
CA ASN A 321 0.65 -11.39 25.27
C ASN A 321 0.70 -12.79 24.61
N GLU A 322 1.65 -13.65 25.07
CA GLU A 322 1.94 -14.97 24.51
C GLU A 322 2.58 -14.99 23.10
N LEU A 323 2.66 -13.87 22.39
CA LEU A 323 3.30 -13.77 21.09
C LEU A 323 4.83 -13.73 21.23
N THR A 324 5.53 -14.54 20.48
CA THR A 324 6.98 -14.47 20.31
C THR A 324 7.41 -13.19 19.57
N ILE A 325 8.69 -12.85 19.66
CA ILE A 325 9.22 -11.66 18.94
C ILE A 325 8.90 -11.69 17.45
N PRO A 326 9.11 -12.79 16.69
CA PRO A 326 8.72 -12.84 15.29
C PRO A 326 7.22 -12.65 15.05
N GLU A 327 6.36 -13.25 15.88
CA GLU A 327 4.91 -13.12 15.77
C GLU A 327 4.44 -11.68 16.05
N VAL A 328 5.08 -10.98 16.99
CA VAL A 328 4.83 -9.55 17.23
C VAL A 328 5.22 -8.73 16.00
N CYS A 329 6.41 -8.98 15.45
CA CYS A 329 6.89 -8.29 14.25
C CYS A 329 5.93 -8.51 13.06
N GLU A 330 5.54 -9.75 12.80
CA GLU A 330 4.61 -10.10 11.73
C GLU A 330 3.23 -9.45 11.92
N LYS A 331 2.69 -9.50 13.15
CA LYS A 331 1.42 -8.89 13.48
C LYS A 331 1.43 -7.38 13.26
N ARG A 332 2.43 -6.69 13.80
CA ARG A 332 2.55 -5.23 13.70
C ARG A 332 2.80 -4.77 12.26
N ALA A 333 3.59 -5.51 11.49
CA ALA A 333 3.81 -5.23 10.06
C ALA A 333 2.51 -5.29 9.23
N LYS A 334 1.53 -6.08 9.64
CA LYS A 334 0.21 -6.20 8.98
C LYS A 334 -0.80 -5.15 9.43
N MET A 335 -0.55 -4.42 10.52
CA MET A 335 -1.44 -3.37 11.03
C MET A 335 -1.31 -2.08 10.20
N HIS A 336 -2.15 -1.09 10.47
CA HIS A 336 -2.23 0.13 9.66
C HIS A 336 -0.87 0.84 9.49
N PHE A 337 -0.14 1.07 10.58
CA PHE A 337 1.18 1.69 10.53
C PHE A 337 2.29 0.74 10.07
N GLY A 338 2.01 -0.55 9.91
CA GLY A 338 2.94 -1.53 9.38
C GLY A 338 3.53 -1.10 8.03
N ARG A 339 2.76 -0.49 7.15
CA ARG A 339 3.25 0.07 5.87
C ARG A 339 4.38 1.11 6.03
N LYS A 340 4.51 1.78 7.19
CA LYS A 340 5.59 2.71 7.52
C LYS A 340 6.71 2.06 8.33
N THR A 341 6.40 1.01 9.08
CA THR A 341 7.29 0.35 10.03
C THR A 341 7.69 -1.06 9.59
N ASP A 342 7.20 -1.55 8.47
CA ASP A 342 7.47 -2.89 7.94
C ASP A 342 8.97 -3.19 7.90
N LYS A 343 9.79 -2.32 7.31
CA LYS A 343 11.25 -2.50 7.25
C LYS A 343 11.89 -2.62 8.62
N THR A 344 11.39 -1.88 9.60
CA THR A 344 11.86 -1.95 10.98
C THR A 344 11.52 -3.29 11.62
N TYR A 345 10.31 -3.78 11.42
CA TYR A 345 9.92 -5.09 11.96
C TYR A 345 10.63 -6.24 11.25
N GLN A 346 10.86 -6.14 9.93
CA GLN A 346 11.66 -7.11 9.19
C GLN A 346 13.13 -7.12 9.65
N LEU A 347 13.70 -5.94 9.93
CA LEU A 347 15.03 -5.82 10.54
C LEU A 347 15.10 -6.55 11.88
N LEU A 348 14.13 -6.29 12.78
CA LEU A 348 14.07 -6.91 14.10
C LEU A 348 13.87 -8.43 14.02
N GLN A 349 13.10 -8.91 13.07
CA GLN A 349 12.93 -10.34 12.82
C GLN A 349 14.23 -10.98 12.34
N SER A 350 14.96 -10.34 11.43
CA SER A 350 16.27 -10.81 10.99
C SER A 350 17.28 -10.79 12.13
N ALA A 351 17.30 -9.74 12.94
CA ALA A 351 18.14 -9.68 14.14
C ALA A 351 17.81 -10.78 15.14
N TYR A 352 16.53 -11.08 15.35
CA TYR A 352 16.11 -12.19 16.21
C TYR A 352 16.70 -13.52 15.75
N CYS A 353 16.66 -13.83 14.47
CA CYS A 353 17.27 -15.04 13.92
C CYS A 353 18.79 -15.05 14.10
N MET A 354 19.45 -13.90 13.98
CA MET A 354 20.87 -13.77 14.22
C MET A 354 21.22 -14.01 15.69
N VAL A 355 20.46 -13.44 16.63
CA VAL A 355 20.65 -13.68 18.07
C VAL A 355 20.42 -15.15 18.44
N GLN A 356 19.49 -15.85 17.79
CA GLN A 356 19.34 -17.29 17.97
C GLN A 356 20.52 -18.10 17.48
N ALA A 357 21.30 -17.58 16.53
CA ALA A 357 22.51 -18.21 16.02
C ALA A 357 23.74 -17.93 16.89
N ALA A 358 23.62 -17.11 17.94
CA ALA A 358 24.72 -16.88 18.89
C ALA A 358 25.21 -18.18 19.51
N ASN A 359 26.51 -18.22 19.87
CA ASN A 359 27.22 -19.41 20.36
C ASN A 359 27.20 -20.60 19.37
N TYR A 360 27.31 -20.29 18.07
CA TYR A 360 27.32 -21.29 17.01
C TYR A 360 28.39 -22.38 17.23
N ARG A 361 28.03 -23.60 16.85
CA ARG A 361 28.95 -24.77 16.89
C ARG A 361 28.84 -25.50 15.55
N SER A 362 29.97 -25.73 14.89
CA SER A 362 30.00 -26.50 13.64
C SER A 362 29.71 -27.98 13.88
N ALA A 363 29.22 -28.66 12.85
CA ALA A 363 29.18 -30.13 12.81
C ALA A 363 30.60 -30.71 12.56
N GLU A 364 30.76 -31.99 12.80
CA GLU A 364 32.05 -32.67 12.59
C GLU A 364 32.05 -33.48 11.29
N GLY A 365 33.06 -33.28 10.45
CA GLY A 365 33.25 -33.95 9.17
C GLY A 365 32.49 -33.30 8.00
N PHE A 366 33.05 -33.41 6.81
CA PHE A 366 32.62 -32.65 5.63
C PHE A 366 31.12 -32.86 5.27
N LYS A 367 30.69 -34.12 5.21
CA LYS A 367 29.29 -34.44 4.88
C LYS A 367 28.30 -33.82 5.89
N ALA A 368 28.60 -33.92 7.20
CA ALA A 368 27.73 -33.39 8.24
C ALA A 368 27.66 -31.86 8.21
N ILE A 369 28.77 -31.17 7.92
CA ILE A 369 28.80 -29.72 7.74
C ILE A 369 27.96 -29.34 6.53
N VAL A 370 28.10 -30.02 5.38
CA VAL A 370 27.31 -29.79 4.18
C VAL A 370 25.83 -29.99 4.48
N ASP A 371 25.43 -31.14 5.01
CA ASP A 371 24.03 -31.46 5.31
C ASP A 371 23.38 -30.40 6.22
N ARG A 372 24.11 -29.96 7.23
CA ARG A 372 23.69 -28.93 8.17
C ARG A 372 23.60 -27.55 7.48
N TYR A 373 24.58 -27.17 6.67
CA TYR A 373 24.58 -25.93 5.95
C TYR A 373 23.35 -25.86 5.01
N LEU A 374 23.07 -26.91 4.27
CA LEU A 374 21.95 -27.00 3.35
C LEU A 374 20.58 -27.00 4.05
N SER A 375 20.49 -27.56 5.27
CA SER A 375 19.23 -27.66 6.00
C SER A 375 18.95 -26.46 6.93
N ALA A 376 19.99 -25.82 7.47
CA ALA A 376 19.83 -24.81 8.51
C ALA A 376 20.80 -23.61 8.39
N ASP A 377 22.11 -23.82 8.28
CA ASP A 377 23.08 -22.75 8.49
C ASP A 377 23.06 -21.69 7.38
N HIS A 378 22.63 -22.04 6.15
CA HIS A 378 22.41 -21.06 5.10
C HIS A 378 21.42 -19.95 5.50
N GLN A 379 20.51 -20.21 6.46
CA GLN A 379 19.58 -19.22 6.98
C GLN A 379 20.30 -18.12 7.77
N ILE A 380 21.45 -18.44 8.42
CA ILE A 380 22.25 -17.43 9.11
C ILE A 380 22.80 -16.43 8.11
N ASP A 381 23.38 -16.92 7.00
CA ASP A 381 23.83 -16.06 5.89
C ASP A 381 22.69 -15.23 5.30
N GLN A 382 21.51 -15.82 5.11
CA GLN A 382 20.33 -15.15 4.58
C GLN A 382 19.83 -14.06 5.52
N GLN A 383 19.75 -14.35 6.85
CA GLN A 383 19.25 -13.38 7.83
C GLN A 383 20.25 -12.24 8.06
N TYR A 384 21.55 -12.51 8.00
CA TYR A 384 22.56 -11.46 7.99
C TYR A 384 22.40 -10.55 6.78
N ARG A 385 22.23 -11.09 5.57
CA ARG A 385 21.95 -10.32 4.36
C ARG A 385 20.68 -9.51 4.48
N LYS A 386 19.57 -10.12 4.96
CA LYS A 386 18.28 -9.45 5.14
C LYS A 386 18.34 -8.36 6.20
N PHE A 387 19.08 -8.57 7.28
CA PHE A 387 19.28 -7.55 8.29
C PHE A 387 19.86 -6.27 7.68
N TYR A 388 20.93 -6.36 6.92
CA TYR A 388 21.53 -5.19 6.28
C TYR A 388 20.70 -4.63 5.14
N PHE A 389 20.01 -5.47 4.38
CA PHE A 389 19.05 -5.02 3.37
C PHE A 389 17.97 -4.12 3.94
N TYR A 390 17.46 -4.41 5.13
CA TYR A 390 16.48 -3.57 5.81
C TYR A 390 17.13 -2.40 6.54
N TYR A 391 18.28 -2.60 7.15
CA TYR A 391 19.04 -1.57 7.84
C TYR A 391 19.36 -0.38 6.92
N ASP A 392 19.86 -0.65 5.73
CA ASP A 392 20.22 0.37 4.73
C ASP A 392 19.00 1.12 4.17
N LYS A 393 17.78 0.65 4.41
CA LYS A 393 16.52 1.29 4.01
C LYS A 393 15.85 2.09 5.11
N LEU A 394 16.42 2.14 6.30
CA LEU A 394 15.90 2.96 7.39
C LEU A 394 16.34 4.41 7.24
N GLU A 395 15.44 5.34 7.55
CA GLU A 395 15.76 6.77 7.55
C GLU A 395 16.67 7.19 8.71
N ASN A 396 16.58 6.49 9.85
CA ASN A 396 17.39 6.75 11.04
C ASN A 396 18.01 5.43 11.53
N THR A 397 19.28 5.23 11.20
CA THR A 397 20.04 4.04 11.57
C THR A 397 20.71 4.15 12.93
N GLU A 398 20.94 5.36 13.47
CA GLU A 398 21.63 5.58 14.74
C GLU A 398 20.98 4.81 15.90
N THR A 399 19.66 4.75 15.92
CA THR A 399 18.90 4.03 16.95
C THR A 399 19.21 2.53 16.96
N PHE A 400 19.54 1.95 15.81
CA PHE A 400 19.76 0.51 15.64
C PHE A 400 21.26 0.12 15.63
N GLU A 401 22.17 1.07 15.80
CA GLU A 401 23.61 0.82 15.79
C GLU A 401 24.05 -0.24 16.82
N PRO A 402 23.58 -0.24 18.08
CA PRO A 402 23.93 -1.29 19.02
C PRO A 402 23.49 -2.70 18.57
N LEU A 403 22.33 -2.78 17.89
CA LEU A 403 21.82 -4.04 17.35
C LEU A 403 22.63 -4.48 16.14
N ARG A 404 23.08 -3.54 15.30
CA ARG A 404 23.96 -3.78 14.17
C ARG A 404 25.31 -4.37 14.66
N GLU A 405 25.90 -3.76 15.69
CA GLU A 405 27.17 -4.26 16.29
C GLU A 405 27.02 -5.68 16.84
N LEU A 406 25.89 -5.97 17.48
CA LEU A 406 25.63 -7.32 18.00
C LEU A 406 25.50 -8.34 16.84
N VAL A 407 24.73 -8.02 15.81
CA VAL A 407 24.55 -8.90 14.64
C VAL A 407 25.87 -9.12 13.91
N GLU A 408 26.68 -8.06 13.72
CA GLU A 408 28.00 -8.17 13.11
C GLU A 408 28.94 -9.08 13.91
N ASN A 409 28.94 -8.93 15.24
CA ASN A 409 29.74 -9.78 16.12
C ASN A 409 29.33 -11.25 16.03
N ILE A 410 28.04 -11.54 16.10
CA ILE A 410 27.54 -12.92 16.00
C ILE A 410 27.91 -13.53 14.63
N TYR A 411 27.71 -12.78 13.54
CA TYR A 411 28.04 -13.30 12.21
C TYR A 411 29.55 -13.56 12.02
N THR A 412 30.36 -12.57 12.36
CA THR A 412 31.81 -12.62 12.07
C THR A 412 32.56 -13.48 13.04
N ASN A 413 32.42 -13.22 14.37
CA ASN A 413 33.26 -13.81 15.39
C ASN A 413 32.73 -15.13 15.94
N GLU A 414 31.41 -15.36 15.87
CA GLU A 414 30.86 -16.61 16.39
C GLU A 414 30.53 -17.61 15.26
N TYR A 415 29.91 -17.16 14.19
CA TYR A 415 29.52 -18.04 13.09
C TYR A 415 30.69 -18.32 12.12
N LEU A 416 31.20 -17.28 11.44
CA LEU A 416 32.25 -17.48 10.42
C LEU A 416 33.55 -18.04 11.04
N ASP A 417 34.00 -17.50 12.16
CA ASP A 417 35.24 -17.94 12.82
C ASP A 417 35.13 -19.37 13.37
N THR A 418 33.93 -19.89 13.56
CA THR A 418 33.71 -21.29 13.95
C THR A 418 33.53 -22.21 12.75
N LEU A 419 32.69 -21.77 11.76
CA LEU A 419 32.38 -22.61 10.61
C LEU A 419 33.58 -22.81 9.67
N LEU A 420 34.28 -21.71 9.33
CA LEU A 420 35.29 -21.75 8.25
C LEU A 420 36.50 -22.63 8.58
N PRO A 421 37.09 -22.58 9.77
CA PRO A 421 38.13 -23.51 10.12
C PRO A 421 37.67 -24.97 10.09
N ALA A 422 36.48 -25.28 10.65
CA ALA A 422 35.95 -26.64 10.66
C ALA A 422 35.66 -27.15 9.24
N TRP A 423 35.10 -26.29 8.38
CA TRP A 423 34.90 -26.59 6.95
C TRP A 423 36.21 -26.90 6.23
N ASN A 424 37.24 -26.07 6.44
CA ASN A 424 38.52 -26.22 5.75
C ASN A 424 39.31 -27.43 6.23
N GLU A 425 39.24 -27.76 7.51
CA GLU A 425 39.81 -29.00 8.05
C GLU A 425 39.11 -30.22 7.39
N ALA A 426 37.80 -30.20 7.31
CA ALA A 426 37.02 -31.27 6.73
C ALA A 426 37.21 -31.38 5.19
N LEU A 427 37.39 -30.26 4.48
CA LEU A 427 37.62 -30.21 3.03
C LEU A 427 38.97 -30.90 2.64
N GLN A 428 39.94 -30.96 3.52
CA GLN A 428 41.21 -31.66 3.31
C GLN A 428 41.08 -33.19 3.36
N GLN A 429 39.95 -33.73 3.83
CA GLN A 429 39.72 -35.17 3.88
C GLN A 429 39.59 -35.75 2.45
N GLU A 430 40.16 -36.92 2.23
CA GLU A 430 40.22 -37.55 0.92
C GLU A 430 38.85 -37.79 0.29
N GLU A 431 37.82 -38.01 1.08
CA GLU A 431 36.45 -38.28 0.68
C GLU A 431 35.59 -36.99 0.43
N ALA A 432 36.12 -35.83 0.78
CA ALA A 432 35.32 -34.57 0.75
C ALA A 432 34.78 -34.26 -0.65
N LEU A 433 35.59 -34.41 -1.70
CA LEU A 433 35.21 -34.14 -3.07
C LEU A 433 34.21 -35.16 -3.66
N ALA A 434 33.95 -36.26 -3.00
CA ALA A 434 32.98 -37.27 -3.42
C ALA A 434 31.59 -37.07 -2.79
N VAL A 435 31.44 -36.12 -1.84
CA VAL A 435 30.18 -35.89 -1.14
C VAL A 435 29.12 -35.19 -2.01
N LEU A 436 29.54 -34.28 -2.87
CA LEU A 436 28.68 -33.52 -3.73
C LEU A 436 29.06 -33.67 -5.20
N PRO A 437 28.09 -33.48 -6.16
CA PRO A 437 28.41 -33.28 -7.57
C PRO A 437 29.39 -32.11 -7.73
N LEU A 438 30.35 -32.26 -8.61
CA LEU A 438 31.34 -31.22 -8.89
C LEU A 438 30.84 -30.25 -9.95
N GLN A 439 31.10 -28.97 -9.80
CA GLN A 439 30.70 -27.92 -10.74
C GLN A 439 31.26 -28.17 -12.15
N ARG A 440 32.48 -28.72 -12.28
CA ARG A 440 33.05 -29.07 -13.58
C ARG A 440 32.26 -30.14 -14.35
N ASP A 441 31.42 -30.88 -13.66
CA ASP A 441 30.55 -31.88 -14.27
C ASP A 441 29.14 -31.36 -14.58
N PHE A 442 28.87 -30.06 -14.35
CA PHE A 442 27.56 -29.45 -14.50
C PHE A 442 26.86 -29.75 -15.83
N TYR A 443 27.55 -29.56 -16.95
CA TYR A 443 26.96 -29.82 -18.28
C TYR A 443 26.59 -31.30 -18.44
N ASN A 444 27.45 -32.20 -18.03
CA ASN A 444 27.20 -33.64 -18.16
C ASN A 444 26.04 -34.11 -17.28
N ALA A 445 25.92 -33.55 -16.08
CA ALA A 445 24.88 -33.90 -15.12
C ALA A 445 23.50 -33.36 -15.52
N ASN A 446 23.43 -32.15 -16.07
CA ASN A 446 22.17 -31.42 -16.18
C ASN A 446 21.71 -31.25 -17.66
N LEU A 447 22.61 -31.19 -18.63
CA LEU A 447 22.29 -30.76 -19.99
C LEU A 447 22.55 -31.81 -21.06
N ARG A 448 23.52 -32.71 -20.88
CA ARG A 448 23.95 -33.67 -21.91
C ARG A 448 22.83 -34.49 -22.53
N TYR A 449 21.83 -34.83 -21.73
CA TYR A 449 20.68 -35.65 -22.11
C TYR A 449 19.37 -34.89 -22.16
N ALA A 450 19.40 -33.54 -22.05
CA ALA A 450 18.23 -32.72 -22.13
C ALA A 450 17.55 -32.84 -23.51
N LYS A 451 16.31 -33.28 -23.54
CA LYS A 451 15.50 -33.42 -24.78
C LYS A 451 14.72 -32.15 -25.09
N GLU A 452 14.53 -31.31 -24.13
CA GLU A 452 13.78 -30.08 -24.25
C GLU A 452 14.73 -28.88 -24.35
N ARG A 453 14.23 -27.81 -24.97
CA ARG A 453 14.94 -26.52 -24.93
C ARG A 453 15.15 -26.11 -23.50
N THR A 454 16.40 -25.85 -23.12
CA THR A 454 16.75 -25.44 -21.76
C THR A 454 17.48 -24.10 -21.80
N VAL A 455 17.01 -23.19 -20.96
CA VAL A 455 17.67 -21.91 -20.67
C VAL A 455 18.43 -22.05 -19.37
N VAL A 456 19.74 -21.86 -19.43
CA VAL A 456 20.63 -21.87 -18.26
C VAL A 456 20.95 -20.41 -17.91
N ILE A 457 20.51 -19.96 -16.74
CA ILE A 457 20.83 -18.62 -16.22
C ILE A 457 21.97 -18.79 -15.22
N ILE A 458 23.12 -18.22 -15.55
CA ILE A 458 24.28 -18.21 -14.66
C ILE A 458 24.35 -16.84 -14.02
N SER A 459 24.04 -16.78 -12.71
CA SER A 459 24.10 -15.56 -11.93
C SER A 459 25.44 -15.48 -11.21
N ASP A 460 26.28 -14.57 -11.69
CA ASP A 460 27.64 -14.35 -11.17
C ASP A 460 27.60 -14.02 -9.68
N ALA A 461 28.33 -14.81 -8.88
CA ALA A 461 28.42 -14.73 -7.45
C ALA A 461 27.13 -15.03 -6.65
N MET A 462 26.16 -15.75 -7.21
CA MET A 462 24.95 -16.08 -6.46
C MET A 462 25.23 -17.19 -5.42
N ARG A 463 25.18 -16.82 -4.15
CA ARG A 463 25.36 -17.77 -3.00
C ARG A 463 24.20 -18.78 -2.93
N TYR A 464 24.45 -19.90 -2.27
CA TYR A 464 23.42 -20.93 -2.05
C TYR A 464 22.16 -20.35 -1.36
N GLU A 465 22.31 -19.48 -0.35
CA GLU A 465 21.16 -18.90 0.37
C GLU A 465 20.30 -17.98 -0.52
N VAL A 466 20.92 -17.30 -1.51
CA VAL A 466 20.18 -16.51 -2.50
C VAL A 466 19.43 -17.44 -3.45
N GLY A 467 20.07 -18.54 -3.86
CA GLY A 467 19.41 -19.58 -4.64
C GLY A 467 18.25 -20.23 -3.90
N GLN A 468 18.38 -20.46 -2.60
CA GLN A 468 17.31 -20.95 -1.73
C GLN A 468 16.12 -19.98 -1.64
N GLU A 469 16.40 -18.68 -1.58
CA GLU A 469 15.34 -17.66 -1.62
C GLU A 469 14.62 -17.64 -2.98
N LEU A 470 15.37 -17.69 -4.07
CA LEU A 470 14.79 -17.81 -5.41
C LEU A 470 13.92 -19.07 -5.53
N PHE A 471 14.39 -20.19 -5.02
CA PHE A 471 13.64 -21.44 -4.99
C PHE A 471 12.33 -21.31 -4.22
N ALA A 472 12.35 -20.74 -3.01
CA ALA A 472 11.16 -20.52 -2.21
C ALA A 472 10.13 -19.65 -2.94
N ARG A 473 10.58 -18.52 -3.50
CA ARG A 473 9.70 -17.61 -4.26
C ARG A 473 9.15 -18.24 -5.56
N MET A 474 9.91 -19.13 -6.20
CA MET A 474 9.43 -19.86 -7.38
C MET A 474 8.41 -20.93 -7.01
N GLN A 475 8.52 -21.55 -5.83
CA GLN A 475 7.53 -22.52 -5.35
C GLN A 475 6.19 -21.89 -5.00
N ASP A 476 6.15 -20.60 -4.67
CA ASP A 476 4.89 -19.87 -4.44
C ASP A 476 4.08 -19.67 -5.73
N ASP A 477 4.70 -19.85 -6.91
CA ASP A 477 4.02 -19.77 -8.19
C ASP A 477 3.39 -21.14 -8.54
N PRO A 478 2.03 -21.26 -8.55
CA PRO A 478 1.35 -22.54 -8.74
C PRO A 478 1.63 -23.20 -10.11
N LYS A 479 2.21 -22.45 -11.06
CA LYS A 479 2.60 -22.95 -12.40
C LYS A 479 4.04 -23.40 -12.46
N CYS A 480 4.76 -23.30 -11.35
CA CYS A 480 6.16 -23.62 -11.27
C CYS A 480 6.35 -24.95 -10.52
N SER A 481 7.19 -25.82 -11.10
CA SER A 481 7.77 -26.96 -10.39
C SER A 481 9.27 -26.74 -10.34
N ALA A 482 9.80 -26.46 -9.17
CA ALA A 482 11.22 -26.21 -8.96
C ALA A 482 11.83 -27.28 -8.05
N GLN A 483 13.10 -27.60 -8.28
CA GLN A 483 13.94 -28.43 -7.44
C GLN A 483 15.26 -27.71 -7.22
N LEU A 484 15.70 -27.65 -5.99
CA LEU A 484 17.00 -27.09 -5.61
C LEU A 484 17.95 -28.23 -5.25
N SER A 485 19.10 -28.22 -5.87
CA SER A 485 20.26 -29.04 -5.53
C SER A 485 21.49 -28.15 -5.37
N VAL A 486 22.60 -28.74 -5.00
CA VAL A 486 23.88 -28.06 -4.79
C VAL A 486 25.00 -28.80 -5.47
N GLN A 487 25.98 -28.06 -5.94
CA GLN A 487 27.25 -28.59 -6.44
C GLN A 487 28.42 -27.93 -5.72
N LEU A 488 29.54 -28.68 -5.61
CA LEU A 488 30.77 -28.13 -5.05
C LEU A 488 31.49 -27.35 -6.17
N GLY A 489 31.68 -26.06 -5.94
CA GLY A 489 32.36 -25.15 -6.83
C GLY A 489 33.82 -25.49 -7.01
N VAL A 490 34.41 -25.08 -8.13
CA VAL A 490 35.85 -25.15 -8.36
C VAL A 490 36.62 -24.24 -7.42
N LEU A 491 37.88 -24.57 -7.14
CA LEU A 491 38.79 -23.80 -6.33
C LEU A 491 40.03 -23.41 -7.12
N PRO A 492 40.44 -22.13 -7.23
CA PRO A 492 39.81 -20.97 -6.63
C PRO A 492 38.42 -20.70 -7.19
N SER A 493 37.52 -20.30 -6.30
CA SER A 493 36.10 -19.99 -6.58
C SER A 493 35.96 -18.57 -7.16
N TYR A 494 36.39 -18.39 -8.41
CA TYR A 494 36.38 -17.09 -9.07
C TYR A 494 35.81 -17.19 -10.51
N THR A 495 35.33 -16.07 -11.02
CA THR A 495 34.54 -15.96 -12.23
C THR A 495 35.11 -16.73 -13.43
N ARG A 496 36.41 -16.57 -13.76
CA ARG A 496 36.98 -17.20 -14.96
C ARG A 496 36.94 -18.73 -14.89
N LEU A 497 37.30 -19.32 -13.73
CA LEU A 497 37.31 -20.78 -13.58
C LEU A 497 35.89 -21.33 -13.40
N GLY A 498 35.05 -20.68 -12.60
CA GLY A 498 33.67 -21.11 -12.38
C GLY A 498 32.84 -21.06 -13.67
N MET A 499 32.96 -19.99 -14.47
CA MET A 499 32.29 -19.89 -15.78
C MET A 499 32.78 -20.94 -16.76
N ALA A 500 34.07 -21.25 -16.76
CA ALA A 500 34.63 -22.28 -17.61
C ALA A 500 34.19 -23.70 -17.21
N ALA A 501 34.12 -23.96 -15.91
CA ALA A 501 33.69 -25.24 -15.35
C ALA A 501 32.22 -25.58 -15.68
N LEU A 502 31.38 -24.59 -15.91
CA LEU A 502 29.96 -24.77 -16.27
C LEU A 502 29.75 -25.08 -17.76
N LEU A 503 30.82 -24.96 -18.60
CA LEU A 503 30.75 -25.29 -20.01
C LEU A 503 31.00 -26.79 -20.24
N PRO A 504 30.48 -27.35 -21.34
CA PRO A 504 30.88 -28.69 -21.76
C PRO A 504 32.38 -28.73 -22.09
N HIS A 505 33.08 -29.75 -21.62
CA HIS A 505 34.50 -29.92 -21.89
C HIS A 505 34.97 -31.37 -21.75
N ARG A 506 36.09 -31.67 -22.37
CA ARG A 506 36.90 -32.87 -22.13
C ARG A 506 38.11 -32.54 -21.28
N THR A 507 38.69 -31.34 -21.50
CA THR A 507 39.82 -30.82 -20.74
C THR A 507 39.51 -29.45 -20.22
N LEU A 508 39.77 -29.22 -18.92
CA LEU A 508 39.78 -27.94 -18.25
C LEU A 508 41.21 -27.69 -17.77
N GLU A 509 41.83 -26.62 -18.21
CA GLU A 509 43.26 -26.39 -18.04
C GLU A 509 43.53 -24.97 -17.52
N MET A 510 44.57 -24.81 -16.68
CA MET A 510 45.12 -23.54 -16.33
C MET A 510 46.55 -23.44 -16.84
N THR A 511 46.83 -22.53 -17.74
CA THR A 511 48.17 -22.34 -18.35
C THR A 511 49.19 -21.83 -17.30
N ASP A 512 50.48 -21.77 -17.71
CA ASP A 512 51.52 -21.25 -16.83
C ASP A 512 51.39 -19.73 -16.58
N ASP A 513 50.73 -19.02 -17.45
CA ASP A 513 50.35 -17.61 -17.27
C ASP A 513 48.96 -17.43 -16.68
N PHE A 514 48.42 -18.47 -16.04
CA PHE A 514 47.16 -18.50 -15.28
C PHE A 514 45.91 -18.22 -16.08
N GLN A 515 45.92 -18.43 -17.40
CA GLN A 515 44.72 -18.37 -18.24
C GLN A 515 43.94 -19.69 -18.13
N VAL A 516 42.62 -19.61 -18.16
CA VAL A 516 41.74 -20.79 -18.10
C VAL A 516 41.31 -21.15 -19.53
N LEU A 517 41.63 -22.40 -19.92
CA LEU A 517 41.26 -22.93 -21.25
C LEU A 517 40.29 -24.09 -21.09
N VAL A 518 39.29 -24.11 -21.98
CA VAL A 518 38.33 -25.19 -22.15
C VAL A 518 38.55 -25.80 -23.51
N ASP A 519 39.05 -27.08 -23.53
CA ASP A 519 39.46 -27.78 -24.79
C ASP A 519 40.40 -26.89 -25.63
N GLY A 520 41.34 -26.20 -25.00
CA GLY A 520 42.30 -25.32 -25.67
C GLY A 520 41.73 -23.93 -26.06
N THR A 521 40.47 -23.61 -25.77
CA THR A 521 39.84 -22.33 -26.09
C THR A 521 39.77 -21.43 -24.86
N LEU A 522 40.19 -20.17 -25.01
CA LEU A 522 40.07 -19.16 -23.96
C LEU A 522 38.62 -18.74 -23.75
N CYS A 523 38.10 -18.83 -22.52
CA CYS A 523 36.69 -18.62 -22.20
C CYS A 523 36.42 -17.35 -21.38
N ASP A 524 37.31 -16.37 -21.35
CA ASP A 524 37.18 -15.11 -20.63
C ASP A 524 36.07 -14.21 -21.21
N THR A 525 35.78 -14.41 -22.50
CA THR A 525 34.77 -13.60 -23.22
C THR A 525 33.52 -14.41 -23.55
N LEU A 526 32.40 -13.73 -23.76
CA LEU A 526 31.15 -14.33 -24.23
C LEU A 526 31.34 -15.11 -25.53
N ALA A 527 32.13 -14.56 -26.46
CA ALA A 527 32.43 -15.21 -27.75
C ALA A 527 33.21 -16.52 -27.58
N GLY A 528 34.20 -16.57 -26.68
CA GLY A 528 34.94 -17.79 -26.38
C GLY A 528 34.06 -18.86 -25.76
N ARG A 529 33.20 -18.48 -24.80
CA ARG A 529 32.22 -19.37 -24.17
C ARG A 529 31.21 -19.90 -25.19
N GLN A 530 30.74 -19.05 -26.09
CA GLN A 530 29.86 -19.46 -27.19
C GLN A 530 30.55 -20.45 -28.15
N GLN A 531 31.80 -20.22 -28.51
CA GLN A 531 32.58 -21.13 -29.39
C GLN A 531 32.68 -22.52 -28.76
N VAL A 532 32.97 -22.60 -27.46
CA VAL A 532 33.03 -23.89 -26.76
C VAL A 532 31.65 -24.55 -26.73
N LEU A 533 30.61 -23.81 -26.28
CA LEU A 533 29.27 -24.38 -26.17
C LEU A 533 28.75 -24.91 -27.54
N GLN A 534 28.97 -24.15 -28.61
CA GLN A 534 28.56 -24.54 -29.96
C GLN A 534 29.34 -25.74 -30.54
N SER A 535 30.56 -25.98 -30.06
CA SER A 535 31.32 -27.17 -30.50
C SER A 535 30.71 -28.48 -29.98
N TYR A 536 29.96 -28.42 -28.87
CA TYR A 536 29.21 -29.55 -28.30
C TYR A 536 27.74 -29.55 -28.68
N VAL A 537 27.13 -28.37 -28.73
CA VAL A 537 25.72 -28.15 -29.06
C VAL A 537 25.64 -27.09 -30.15
N PRO A 538 25.64 -27.48 -31.45
CA PRO A 538 25.60 -26.54 -32.58
C PRO A 538 24.43 -25.55 -32.48
N ASP A 539 23.27 -26.02 -32.00
CA ASP A 539 22.07 -25.22 -31.81
C ASP A 539 22.03 -24.58 -30.41
N SER A 540 23.07 -23.84 -30.03
CA SER A 540 23.17 -23.12 -28.76
C SER A 540 23.51 -21.65 -28.97
N VAL A 541 23.33 -20.85 -27.90
CA VAL A 541 23.70 -19.44 -27.84
C VAL A 541 24.09 -19.04 -26.43
N CYS A 542 25.10 -18.17 -26.30
CA CYS A 542 25.48 -17.47 -25.12
C CYS A 542 25.05 -15.99 -25.26
N ILE A 543 24.36 -15.44 -24.27
CA ILE A 543 23.84 -14.09 -24.33
C ILE A 543 23.95 -13.42 -22.95
N GLN A 544 24.16 -12.09 -22.93
CA GLN A 544 24.10 -11.32 -21.70
C GLN A 544 22.65 -11.09 -21.25
N PHE A 545 22.46 -11.09 -19.95
CA PHE A 545 21.15 -10.86 -19.33
C PHE A 545 20.54 -9.51 -19.74
N ASP A 546 21.30 -8.43 -19.72
CA ASP A 546 20.81 -7.10 -20.08
C ASP A 546 20.38 -7.01 -21.54
N GLU A 547 21.04 -7.76 -22.42
CA GLU A 547 20.67 -7.84 -23.82
C GLU A 547 19.33 -8.54 -23.99
N ILE A 548 19.15 -9.73 -23.40
CA ILE A 548 17.89 -10.49 -23.50
C ILE A 548 16.73 -9.79 -22.76
N LYS A 549 17.01 -9.11 -21.65
CA LYS A 549 16.03 -8.33 -20.90
C LYS A 549 15.45 -7.18 -21.72
N SER A 550 16.25 -6.52 -22.55
CA SER A 550 15.86 -5.35 -23.35
C SER A 550 15.18 -5.71 -24.68
N MET A 551 15.23 -6.98 -25.15
CA MET A 551 14.70 -7.40 -26.44
C MET A 551 13.19 -7.21 -26.56
N LYS A 552 12.71 -6.91 -27.77
CA LYS A 552 11.28 -7.01 -28.08
C LYS A 552 10.88 -8.48 -28.18
N VAL A 553 9.60 -8.78 -28.02
CA VAL A 553 9.07 -10.17 -28.05
C VAL A 553 9.43 -10.91 -29.34
N ALA A 554 9.44 -10.22 -30.48
CA ALA A 554 9.82 -10.83 -31.76
C ALA A 554 11.31 -11.26 -31.79
N ASP A 555 12.19 -10.36 -31.34
CA ASP A 555 13.65 -10.60 -31.30
C ASP A 555 13.99 -11.71 -30.28
N LEU A 556 13.29 -11.69 -29.12
CA LEU A 556 13.40 -12.73 -28.11
C LEU A 556 13.04 -14.11 -28.70
N ARG A 557 11.94 -14.18 -29.45
CA ARG A 557 11.53 -15.43 -30.14
C ARG A 557 12.56 -15.91 -31.15
N ASP A 558 13.15 -14.99 -31.89
CA ASP A 558 14.19 -15.34 -32.89
C ASP A 558 15.45 -15.88 -32.21
N VAL A 559 15.87 -15.32 -31.11
CA VAL A 559 17.01 -15.83 -30.32
C VAL A 559 16.72 -17.23 -29.76
N LEU A 560 15.51 -17.48 -29.29
CA LEU A 560 15.14 -18.75 -28.66
C LEU A 560 14.76 -19.82 -29.70
N THR A 561 14.27 -19.43 -30.89
CA THR A 561 13.81 -20.36 -31.89
C THR A 561 15.01 -21.16 -32.45
N LYS A 562 14.83 -22.48 -32.66
CA LYS A 562 15.84 -23.40 -33.17
C LYS A 562 17.09 -23.55 -32.28
N ARG A 563 17.03 -23.15 -31.02
CA ARG A 563 18.09 -23.39 -30.03
C ARG A 563 17.68 -24.52 -29.11
N GLN A 564 18.62 -25.39 -28.79
CA GLN A 564 18.47 -26.46 -27.81
C GLN A 564 18.89 -25.97 -26.42
N VAL A 565 20.00 -25.24 -26.32
CA VAL A 565 20.60 -24.76 -25.10
C VAL A 565 20.92 -23.26 -25.24
N ILE A 566 20.45 -22.48 -24.28
CA ILE A 566 20.68 -21.01 -24.18
C ILE A 566 21.35 -20.71 -22.83
N TYR A 567 22.60 -20.22 -22.86
CA TYR A 567 23.28 -19.72 -21.68
C TYR A 567 23.06 -18.22 -21.55
N VAL A 568 22.46 -17.79 -20.45
CA VAL A 568 22.24 -16.38 -20.10
C VAL A 568 23.15 -16.01 -18.95
N TYR A 569 24.06 -15.07 -19.17
CA TYR A 569 25.01 -14.61 -18.16
C TYR A 569 24.44 -13.37 -17.47
N HIS A 570 24.16 -13.50 -16.16
CA HIS A 570 23.60 -12.47 -15.30
C HIS A 570 24.67 -12.01 -14.33
N ASN A 571 25.00 -10.72 -14.34
CA ASN A 571 26.08 -10.16 -13.50
C ASN A 571 25.58 -8.96 -12.70
N GLN A 572 24.62 -9.16 -11.81
CA GLN A 572 24.09 -8.10 -10.96
C GLN A 572 24.80 -8.04 -9.60
N ILE A 573 25.10 -9.21 -9.03
CA ILE A 573 25.67 -9.31 -7.69
C ILE A 573 27.17 -8.94 -7.73
N ASP A 574 27.95 -9.66 -8.53
CA ASP A 574 29.40 -9.46 -8.63
C ASP A 574 29.75 -8.05 -9.13
N ALA A 575 29.04 -7.54 -10.11
CA ALA A 575 29.29 -6.20 -10.67
C ALA A 575 29.16 -5.05 -9.65
N ARG A 576 28.36 -5.24 -8.59
CA ARG A 576 28.25 -4.28 -7.48
C ARG A 576 29.24 -4.60 -6.34
N GLY A 577 29.37 -5.87 -5.99
CA GLY A 577 30.25 -6.30 -4.92
C GLY A 577 31.72 -6.01 -5.18
N ASP A 578 32.20 -6.24 -6.39
CA ASP A 578 33.65 -6.11 -6.73
C ASP A 578 34.15 -4.65 -6.85
N LYS A 579 33.23 -3.68 -6.80
CA LYS A 579 33.59 -2.25 -6.86
C LYS A 579 33.59 -1.60 -5.46
N PRO A 580 34.68 -0.97 -5.02
CA PRO A 580 34.80 -0.38 -3.70
C PRO A 580 33.75 0.70 -3.34
N ASN A 581 33.15 1.32 -4.34
CA ASN A 581 32.13 2.35 -4.15
C ASN A 581 30.68 1.83 -4.15
N THR A 582 30.49 0.56 -4.41
CA THR A 582 29.16 -0.11 -4.43
C THR A 582 29.14 -1.44 -3.69
N GLU A 583 30.25 -1.86 -3.04
CA GLU A 583 30.31 -3.14 -2.33
C GLU A 583 29.28 -3.23 -1.20
N ASP A 584 28.90 -2.11 -0.60
CA ASP A 584 27.87 -2.01 0.43
C ASP A 584 26.43 -2.21 -0.11
N GLU A 585 26.25 -2.13 -1.42
CA GLU A 585 24.97 -2.40 -2.08
C GLU A 585 24.78 -3.88 -2.48
N VAL A 586 25.76 -4.75 -2.21
CA VAL A 586 25.74 -6.16 -2.66
C VAL A 586 24.49 -6.92 -2.19
N PHE A 587 23.99 -6.63 -1.01
CA PHE A 587 22.80 -7.27 -0.49
C PHE A 587 21.51 -6.77 -1.16
N ASN A 588 21.47 -5.52 -1.58
CA ASN A 588 20.43 -5.02 -2.48
C ASN A 588 20.49 -5.71 -3.85
N ALA A 589 21.73 -5.90 -4.36
CA ALA A 589 21.92 -6.58 -5.63
C ALA A 589 21.45 -8.04 -5.59
N CYS A 590 21.60 -8.76 -4.48
CA CYS A 590 21.06 -10.11 -4.30
C CYS A 590 19.52 -10.13 -4.40
N GLU A 591 18.85 -9.18 -3.78
CA GLU A 591 17.38 -9.08 -3.82
C GLU A 591 16.87 -8.73 -5.23
N GLU A 592 17.54 -7.79 -5.89
CA GLU A 592 17.25 -7.43 -7.27
C GLU A 592 17.50 -8.60 -8.22
N ALA A 593 18.60 -9.35 -8.02
CA ALA A 593 18.93 -10.52 -8.85
C ALA A 593 17.85 -11.60 -8.80
N VAL A 594 17.31 -11.89 -7.61
CA VAL A 594 16.19 -12.84 -7.45
C VAL A 594 15.00 -12.38 -8.27
N GLN A 595 14.61 -11.10 -8.15
CA GLN A 595 13.47 -10.55 -8.88
C GLN A 595 13.70 -10.54 -10.40
N GLU A 596 14.88 -10.13 -10.86
CA GLU A 596 15.22 -10.07 -12.27
C GLU A 596 15.21 -11.45 -12.93
N ILE A 597 15.72 -12.47 -12.25
CA ILE A 597 15.71 -13.85 -12.72
C ILE A 597 14.27 -14.38 -12.84
N MET A 598 13.43 -14.15 -11.82
CA MET A 598 12.02 -14.54 -11.86
C MET A 598 11.29 -13.88 -13.02
N ASP A 599 11.50 -12.59 -13.23
CA ASP A 599 10.85 -11.83 -14.30
C ASP A 599 11.32 -12.31 -15.69
N LEU A 600 12.60 -12.64 -15.84
CA LEU A 600 13.12 -13.20 -17.09
C LEU A 600 12.51 -14.59 -17.38
N ILE A 601 12.44 -15.47 -16.38
CA ILE A 601 11.83 -16.80 -16.50
C ILE A 601 10.37 -16.68 -16.95
N ARG A 602 9.58 -15.84 -16.25
CA ARG A 602 8.18 -15.59 -16.62
C ARG A 602 8.03 -15.03 -18.04
N ARG A 603 8.87 -14.08 -18.39
CA ARG A 603 8.86 -13.45 -19.71
C ARG A 603 9.21 -14.45 -20.82
N ILE A 604 10.23 -15.27 -20.65
CA ILE A 604 10.64 -16.29 -21.64
C ILE A 604 9.56 -17.36 -21.73
N ASN A 605 9.00 -17.82 -20.62
CA ASN A 605 7.90 -18.78 -20.61
C ASN A 605 6.68 -18.26 -21.37
N GLY A 606 6.25 -17.02 -21.11
CA GLY A 606 5.08 -16.41 -21.73
C GLY A 606 5.25 -16.05 -23.21
N SER A 607 6.48 -15.68 -23.63
CA SER A 607 6.74 -15.14 -24.96
C SER A 607 7.53 -16.07 -25.86
N GLY A 608 8.41 -16.87 -25.29
CA GLY A 608 9.40 -17.67 -26.02
C GLY A 608 9.06 -19.17 -26.17
N ASN A 609 7.93 -19.60 -25.62
CA ASN A 609 7.55 -21.04 -25.63
C ASN A 609 8.66 -21.95 -25.11
N THR A 610 9.32 -21.55 -24.03
CA THR A 610 10.38 -22.30 -23.34
C THR A 610 9.93 -22.49 -21.88
N HIS A 611 10.02 -23.74 -21.42
CA HIS A 611 9.40 -24.14 -20.15
C HIS A 611 10.40 -24.73 -19.15
N HIS A 612 11.62 -25.04 -19.60
CA HIS A 612 12.67 -25.60 -18.77
C HIS A 612 13.80 -24.60 -18.58
N PHE A 613 14.11 -24.30 -17.32
CA PHE A 613 15.15 -23.38 -16.92
C PHE A 613 16.04 -24.03 -15.87
N ILE A 614 17.32 -23.74 -15.93
CA ILE A 614 18.27 -24.06 -14.87
C ILE A 614 18.91 -22.76 -14.41
N VAL A 615 18.88 -22.48 -13.11
CA VAL A 615 19.58 -21.33 -12.55
C VAL A 615 20.73 -21.84 -11.69
N THR A 616 21.92 -21.30 -11.92
CA THR A 616 23.13 -21.65 -11.17
C THR A 616 24.05 -20.44 -11.03
N ALA A 617 25.18 -20.62 -10.39
CA ALA A 617 26.23 -19.63 -10.25
C ALA A 617 27.60 -20.21 -10.63
N ASP A 618 28.55 -19.34 -10.90
CA ASP A 618 29.95 -19.70 -11.09
C ASP A 618 30.71 -19.81 -9.75
N HIS A 619 30.38 -18.99 -8.78
CA HIS A 619 30.84 -19.02 -7.40
C HIS A 619 29.87 -18.25 -6.47
N GLY A 620 30.15 -18.22 -5.19
CA GLY A 620 29.53 -17.28 -4.27
C GLY A 620 30.57 -16.31 -3.69
N PHE A 621 30.28 -15.70 -2.54
CA PHE A 621 31.14 -14.68 -1.95
C PHE A 621 31.03 -14.64 -0.42
N ILE A 622 32.02 -14.03 0.23
CA ILE A 622 31.95 -13.56 1.62
C ILE A 622 31.81 -12.03 1.60
N TYR A 623 30.91 -11.52 2.43
CA TYR A 623 30.80 -10.09 2.68
C TYR A 623 30.63 -9.82 4.18
N LYS A 624 31.43 -8.91 4.71
CA LYS A 624 31.35 -8.39 6.08
C LYS A 624 31.15 -6.88 6.03
N ARG A 625 30.22 -6.36 6.86
CA ARG A 625 29.90 -4.94 6.80
C ARG A 625 31.00 -4.05 7.39
N ASP A 626 31.61 -4.49 8.49
CA ASP A 626 32.68 -3.73 9.12
C ASP A 626 33.97 -3.82 8.31
N LYS A 627 34.67 -2.71 8.27
CA LYS A 627 35.95 -2.63 7.52
C LYS A 627 36.96 -3.59 8.14
N LEU A 628 37.61 -4.35 7.27
CA LEU A 628 38.66 -5.28 7.67
C LEU A 628 39.81 -4.56 8.38
N SER A 629 40.17 -5.04 9.54
CA SER A 629 41.35 -4.62 10.30
C SER A 629 42.65 -5.12 9.65
N GLU A 630 43.78 -4.56 9.98
CA GLU A 630 45.06 -5.03 9.47
C GLU A 630 45.42 -6.45 9.98
N SER A 631 44.87 -6.89 11.11
CA SER A 631 45.04 -8.26 11.63
C SER A 631 44.29 -9.32 10.81
N GLU A 632 43.28 -8.94 10.05
CA GLU A 632 42.53 -9.80 9.14
C GLU A 632 43.18 -9.93 7.77
N LYS A 633 44.30 -9.21 7.53
CA LYS A 633 45.02 -9.21 6.26
C LYS A 633 46.32 -9.99 6.38
N ILE A 634 46.39 -11.09 5.66
CA ILE A 634 47.59 -11.95 5.60
C ILE A 634 48.64 -11.26 4.74
N ALA A 635 49.83 -11.04 5.26
CA ALA A 635 50.92 -10.45 4.51
C ALA A 635 51.35 -11.39 3.39
N GLY A 636 51.05 -10.99 2.13
CA GLY A 636 51.53 -11.72 0.96
C GLY A 636 53.05 -11.64 0.85
N LYS A 637 53.74 -12.78 0.88
CA LYS A 637 55.12 -12.83 0.40
C LYS A 637 55.08 -12.51 -1.09
N SER A 638 55.93 -11.62 -1.59
CA SER A 638 56.08 -11.38 -3.04
C SER A 638 56.55 -12.68 -3.67
N MET A 639 55.63 -13.39 -4.33
CA MET A 639 55.95 -14.61 -5.06
C MET A 639 56.15 -14.25 -6.55
N GLU A 640 57.33 -14.46 -7.04
CA GLU A 640 57.58 -14.45 -8.48
C GLU A 640 56.81 -15.61 -9.11
N ASN A 641 56.14 -15.36 -10.20
CA ASN A 641 55.34 -16.32 -10.95
C ASN A 641 54.12 -16.94 -10.17
N ALA A 642 53.39 -16.15 -9.40
CA ALA A 642 52.16 -16.58 -8.75
C ALA A 642 50.98 -15.65 -9.14
N PHE A 643 49.79 -16.24 -9.26
CA PHE A 643 48.55 -15.49 -9.42
C PHE A 643 47.94 -15.24 -8.03
N VAL A 644 48.03 -14.02 -7.57
CA VAL A 644 47.57 -13.58 -6.25
C VAL A 644 46.26 -12.83 -6.33
N ASN A 645 45.26 -13.24 -5.58
CA ASN A 645 44.02 -12.54 -5.35
C ASN A 645 43.75 -12.43 -3.84
N ARG A 646 42.71 -11.74 -3.42
CA ARG A 646 42.39 -11.53 -1.98
C ARG A 646 42.09 -12.83 -1.24
N ARG A 647 41.52 -13.81 -1.91
CA ARG A 647 41.09 -15.08 -1.29
C ARG A 647 41.91 -16.30 -1.74
N PHE A 648 42.82 -16.14 -2.68
CA PHE A 648 43.65 -17.27 -3.13
C PHE A 648 44.99 -16.83 -3.71
N VAL A 649 45.86 -17.78 -3.75
CA VAL A 649 47.15 -17.72 -4.46
C VAL A 649 47.32 -19.02 -5.27
N VAL A 650 47.51 -18.94 -6.59
CA VAL A 650 47.89 -20.08 -7.41
C VAL A 650 49.40 -19.97 -7.73
N SER A 651 50.15 -21.01 -7.41
CA SER A 651 51.60 -21.05 -7.62
C SER A 651 52.10 -22.47 -7.84
N ALA A 652 53.38 -22.60 -8.25
CA ALA A 652 53.99 -23.89 -8.53
C ALA A 652 54.14 -24.81 -7.28
N ALA A 653 54.17 -24.20 -6.06
CA ALA A 653 54.20 -24.91 -4.80
C ALA A 653 53.21 -24.27 -3.83
N PRO A 654 52.57 -25.05 -2.93
CA PRO A 654 51.65 -24.52 -1.93
C PRO A 654 52.33 -23.60 -0.92
N LEU A 655 51.61 -22.60 -0.40
CA LEU A 655 52.05 -21.79 0.72
C LEU A 655 52.06 -22.62 2.00
N GLN A 656 53.13 -22.51 2.75
CA GLN A 656 53.34 -23.25 4.00
C GLN A 656 53.27 -22.29 5.21
N ASP A 657 52.17 -21.61 5.37
CA ASP A 657 51.95 -20.70 6.50
C ASP A 657 50.77 -21.18 7.34
N ASP A 658 50.79 -20.95 8.65
CA ASP A 658 49.67 -21.25 9.55
C ASP A 658 48.41 -20.49 9.10
N GLY A 659 47.24 -21.16 9.13
CA GLY A 659 45.98 -20.57 8.74
C GLY A 659 45.76 -20.51 7.22
N ILE A 660 46.60 -21.15 6.42
CA ILE A 660 46.44 -21.29 4.97
C ILE A 660 46.24 -22.76 4.60
N GLY A 661 45.14 -23.06 3.98
CA GLY A 661 44.85 -24.33 3.34
C GLY A 661 45.32 -24.33 1.88
N HIS A 662 45.48 -25.52 1.31
CA HIS A 662 45.87 -25.67 -0.08
C HIS A 662 45.25 -26.91 -0.74
N MET A 663 45.11 -26.87 -2.05
CA MET A 663 44.65 -28.00 -2.89
C MET A 663 45.44 -28.04 -4.17
N SER A 664 45.69 -29.27 -4.70
CA SER A 664 46.31 -29.41 -6.01
C SER A 664 45.40 -28.96 -7.14
N MET A 665 45.88 -28.13 -8.08
CA MET A 665 45.13 -27.76 -9.28
C MET A 665 44.76 -28.98 -10.13
N GLY A 666 45.60 -30.02 -10.14
CA GLY A 666 45.25 -31.27 -10.81
C GLY A 666 43.99 -31.94 -10.25
N THR A 667 43.81 -31.90 -8.93
CA THR A 667 42.58 -32.36 -8.25
C THR A 667 41.37 -31.52 -8.65
N VAL A 668 41.52 -30.22 -8.65
CA VAL A 668 40.45 -29.27 -8.99
C VAL A 668 40.02 -29.44 -10.45
N LEU A 669 41.00 -29.46 -11.37
CA LEU A 669 40.75 -29.50 -12.81
C LEU A 669 40.47 -30.91 -13.35
N GLY A 670 40.71 -31.94 -12.58
CA GLY A 670 40.63 -33.34 -12.97
C GLY A 670 41.70 -33.73 -13.97
N ASN A 671 42.91 -33.20 -13.85
CA ASN A 671 44.06 -33.43 -14.75
C ASN A 671 45.35 -33.60 -13.95
N GLN A 672 46.51 -33.48 -14.58
CA GLN A 672 47.84 -33.64 -13.96
C GLN A 672 48.54 -32.31 -13.73
N ASP A 673 47.82 -31.22 -13.53
CA ASP A 673 48.40 -29.92 -13.26
C ASP A 673 49.16 -29.95 -11.90
N ALA A 674 50.43 -29.56 -11.95
CA ALA A 674 51.31 -29.59 -10.77
C ALA A 674 51.19 -28.36 -9.86
N LYS A 675 50.49 -27.33 -10.30
CA LYS A 675 50.27 -26.10 -9.52
C LYS A 675 49.39 -26.41 -8.28
N ALA A 676 49.48 -25.57 -7.29
CA ALA A 676 48.59 -25.59 -6.14
C ALA A 676 47.87 -24.25 -5.95
N VAL A 677 46.63 -24.33 -5.51
CA VAL A 677 45.87 -23.18 -4.97
C VAL A 677 46.00 -23.17 -3.45
N SER A 678 46.37 -22.03 -2.92
CA SER A 678 46.46 -21.77 -1.47
C SER A 678 45.45 -20.70 -1.08
N TYR A 679 44.75 -20.84 0.06
CA TYR A 679 43.65 -20.00 0.47
C TYR A 679 43.61 -19.85 2.00
N PRO A 680 43.11 -18.70 2.56
CA PRO A 680 42.86 -18.57 3.97
C PRO A 680 41.82 -19.56 4.48
N VAL A 681 42.07 -20.23 5.60
CA VAL A 681 41.06 -21.13 6.23
C VAL A 681 39.99 -20.40 7.01
N SER A 682 40.11 -19.07 7.13
CA SER A 682 39.16 -18.16 7.79
C SER A 682 38.57 -17.16 6.79
N SER A 683 37.85 -16.16 7.31
CA SER A 683 37.36 -15.02 6.53
C SER A 683 38.44 -14.00 6.13
N ASN A 684 39.69 -14.21 6.54
CA ASN A 684 40.83 -13.35 6.26
C ASN A 684 41.14 -13.23 4.76
N VAL A 685 41.87 -12.19 4.38
CA VAL A 685 42.24 -11.92 3.01
C VAL A 685 43.73 -11.76 2.84
N PHE A 686 44.28 -12.12 1.70
CA PHE A 686 45.65 -11.74 1.32
C PHE A 686 45.74 -10.24 1.05
N LYS A 687 46.84 -9.62 1.49
CA LYS A 687 47.08 -8.20 1.26
C LYS A 687 47.43 -7.95 -0.20
N VAL A 688 46.46 -7.43 -0.94
CA VAL A 688 46.59 -7.06 -2.37
C VAL A 688 46.35 -5.58 -2.52
N ALA A 689 47.08 -4.94 -3.45
CA ALA A 689 46.87 -3.53 -3.78
C ALA A 689 45.46 -3.30 -4.35
N GLY A 690 44.79 -2.23 -3.91
CA GLY A 690 43.46 -1.85 -4.36
C GLY A 690 42.49 -1.59 -3.20
N GLY A 691 41.40 -0.86 -3.46
CA GLY A 691 40.33 -0.64 -2.51
C GLY A 691 39.27 -1.75 -2.58
N GLY A 692 38.35 -1.81 -1.57
CA GLY A 692 37.30 -2.81 -1.46
C GLY A 692 37.84 -4.16 -0.98
N ALA A 693 37.57 -4.54 0.26
CA ALA A 693 38.03 -5.79 0.80
C ALA A 693 36.92 -6.51 1.57
N ASN A 694 35.78 -5.88 1.69
CA ASN A 694 34.63 -6.40 2.43
C ASN A 694 33.87 -7.45 1.61
N TYR A 695 33.74 -7.23 0.29
CA TYR A 695 33.27 -8.22 -0.65
C TYR A 695 34.47 -8.99 -1.24
N VAL A 696 34.46 -10.27 -1.08
CA VAL A 696 35.57 -11.14 -1.55
C VAL A 696 35.05 -12.51 -2.00
N HIS A 697 35.73 -13.08 -3.00
CA HIS A 697 35.48 -14.42 -3.52
C HIS A 697 36.80 -15.05 -4.00
N GLY A 698 36.78 -16.34 -4.26
CA GLY A 698 37.96 -17.07 -4.69
C GLY A 698 38.48 -18.06 -3.65
N GLY A 699 38.00 -18.01 -2.43
CA GLY A 699 38.38 -18.92 -1.34
C GLY A 699 37.56 -20.21 -1.31
N SER A 700 37.73 -20.92 -0.20
CA SER A 700 37.17 -22.26 -0.01
C SER A 700 35.95 -22.34 0.88
N SER A 701 35.40 -21.19 1.33
CA SER A 701 34.28 -21.21 2.28
C SER A 701 33.02 -21.86 1.70
N PRO A 702 32.07 -22.34 2.51
CA PRO A 702 30.78 -22.80 2.07
C PRO A 702 30.04 -21.71 1.24
N GLN A 703 30.11 -20.44 1.66
CA GLN A 703 29.50 -19.29 1.01
C GLN A 703 30.07 -19.05 -0.41
N GLU A 704 31.34 -19.44 -0.66
CA GLU A 704 32.03 -19.29 -1.94
C GLU A 704 31.86 -20.54 -2.82
N MET A 705 31.83 -21.75 -2.24
CA MET A 705 31.92 -23.03 -2.98
C MET A 705 30.62 -23.83 -3.05
N LEU A 706 29.64 -23.61 -2.18
CA LEU A 706 28.35 -24.30 -2.31
C LEU A 706 27.46 -23.54 -3.31
N VAL A 707 27.48 -24.01 -4.54
CA VAL A 707 26.83 -23.37 -5.68
C VAL A 707 25.43 -23.98 -5.89
N PRO A 708 24.36 -23.15 -5.90
CA PRO A 708 23.02 -23.67 -6.11
C PRO A 708 22.81 -24.13 -7.56
N VAL A 709 21.98 -25.15 -7.73
CA VAL A 709 21.45 -25.56 -9.04
C VAL A 709 19.94 -25.72 -8.89
N LEU A 710 19.19 -24.80 -9.50
CA LEU A 710 17.74 -24.83 -9.52
C LEU A 710 17.27 -25.38 -10.87
N ASP A 711 16.59 -26.50 -10.86
CA ASP A 711 15.88 -27.06 -12.04
C ASP A 711 14.42 -26.56 -11.95
N ILE A 712 13.98 -25.75 -12.93
CA ILE A 712 12.71 -25.08 -12.92
C ILE A 712 11.92 -25.46 -14.18
N LYS A 713 10.71 -25.99 -13.97
CA LYS A 713 9.76 -26.29 -15.04
C LYS A 713 8.53 -25.44 -14.87
N MET A 714 8.22 -24.65 -15.91
CA MET A 714 7.04 -23.80 -15.95
C MET A 714 5.94 -24.44 -16.77
N GLU A 715 4.72 -24.46 -16.25
CA GLU A 715 3.57 -24.90 -17.03
C GLU A 715 3.23 -23.91 -18.15
N ARG A 716 2.63 -24.42 -19.23
CA ARG A 716 2.13 -23.59 -20.33
C ARG A 716 0.93 -22.79 -19.86
N GLY A 717 0.99 -21.47 -19.92
CA GLY A 717 -0.13 -20.62 -19.53
C GLY A 717 0.19 -19.12 -19.61
N HIS A 718 -0.86 -18.32 -19.85
CA HIS A 718 -0.74 -16.86 -19.89
C HIS A 718 -0.26 -16.28 -18.55
N GLN A 719 0.34 -15.07 -18.60
CA GLN A 719 0.64 -14.25 -17.42
C GLN A 719 -0.57 -14.24 -16.47
N GLU A 720 -0.33 -14.45 -15.19
CA GLU A 720 -1.38 -14.22 -14.19
C GLU A 720 -1.80 -12.77 -14.24
N THR A 721 -3.02 -12.59 -14.63
CA THR A 721 -3.68 -11.29 -14.54
C THR A 721 -4.67 -11.38 -13.39
N LYS A 722 -4.62 -10.43 -12.48
CA LYS A 722 -5.65 -10.26 -11.45
C LYS A 722 -6.78 -9.40 -11.98
N ASN A 723 -7.95 -9.56 -11.41
CA ASN A 723 -9.10 -8.71 -11.71
C ASN A 723 -8.97 -7.35 -10.98
N ALA A 724 -9.46 -6.29 -11.62
CA ALA A 724 -9.57 -4.97 -11.00
C ALA A 724 -10.64 -5.01 -9.89
N GLU A 725 -10.24 -4.87 -8.65
CA GLU A 725 -11.12 -4.93 -7.48
C GLU A 725 -11.88 -3.62 -7.25
N ILE A 726 -13.01 -3.70 -6.53
CA ILE A 726 -13.77 -2.53 -6.10
C ILE A 726 -13.86 -2.47 -4.56
N ALA A 727 -13.82 -1.26 -4.01
CA ALA A 727 -13.95 -1.00 -2.59
C ALA A 727 -15.00 0.07 -2.30
N LEU A 728 -15.63 0.00 -1.12
CA LEU A 728 -16.58 1.00 -0.64
C LEU A 728 -15.82 2.26 -0.19
N VAL A 729 -16.28 3.43 -0.65
CA VAL A 729 -15.74 4.75 -0.26
C VAL A 729 -16.66 5.45 0.73
N SER A 730 -17.98 5.28 0.57
CA SER A 730 -18.96 5.88 1.47
C SER A 730 -18.80 5.34 2.89
N ILE A 731 -18.76 6.24 3.87
CA ILE A 731 -18.82 5.87 5.29
C ILE A 731 -20.27 5.54 5.60
N LEU A 732 -20.59 4.26 5.72
CA LEU A 732 -21.94 3.83 5.96
C LEU A 732 -22.00 2.70 6.98
N HIS A 733 -22.59 3.00 8.13
CA HIS A 733 -22.87 2.00 9.16
C HIS A 733 -24.37 1.77 9.34
N LYS A 734 -25.18 2.74 8.87
CA LYS A 734 -26.61 2.75 9.11
C LYS A 734 -27.38 3.22 7.89
N ILE A 735 -28.40 2.47 7.49
CA ILE A 735 -29.31 2.80 6.41
C ILE A 735 -30.64 3.24 7.01
N THR A 736 -31.05 4.46 6.66
CA THR A 736 -32.27 5.09 7.17
C THR A 736 -33.34 5.30 6.14
N ASN A 737 -33.00 5.14 4.84
CA ASN A 737 -33.88 5.43 3.70
C ASN A 737 -34.07 4.20 2.84
N LEU A 738 -35.27 4.08 2.21
CA LEU A 738 -35.57 3.03 1.25
C LEU A 738 -34.73 3.11 -0.02
N ILE A 739 -34.23 4.31 -0.37
CA ILE A 739 -33.30 4.52 -1.46
C ILE A 739 -32.02 5.14 -0.88
N THR A 740 -30.89 4.54 -1.18
CA THR A 740 -29.60 5.01 -0.70
C THR A 740 -28.57 4.91 -1.82
N SER A 741 -27.79 5.96 -2.01
CA SER A 741 -26.69 6.00 -2.96
C SER A 741 -25.35 5.89 -2.23
N MET A 742 -24.42 5.12 -2.80
CA MET A 742 -23.09 4.90 -2.22
C MET A 742 -22.01 5.04 -3.27
N ASP A 743 -20.86 5.58 -2.85
CA ASP A 743 -19.68 5.69 -3.67
C ASP A 743 -18.75 4.52 -3.44
N PHE A 744 -18.24 4.00 -4.53
CA PHE A 744 -17.23 2.96 -4.59
C PHE A 744 -16.03 3.46 -5.37
N VAL A 745 -14.91 2.79 -5.24
CA VAL A 745 -13.72 3.05 -6.03
C VAL A 745 -13.21 1.74 -6.65
N GLN A 746 -12.84 1.78 -7.91
CA GLN A 746 -12.03 0.73 -8.49
C GLN A 746 -10.60 0.90 -7.96
N SER A 747 -10.09 -0.09 -7.21
CA SER A 747 -8.86 0.01 -6.41
C SER A 747 -7.64 0.25 -7.29
N GLU A 748 -7.56 -0.41 -8.44
CA GLU A 748 -6.44 -0.31 -9.38
C GLU A 748 -6.91 0.03 -10.79
N ALA A 749 -6.05 0.70 -11.55
CA ALA A 749 -6.31 0.95 -12.96
C ALA A 749 -6.15 -0.34 -13.77
N VAL A 750 -6.99 -0.55 -14.78
CA VAL A 750 -6.82 -1.65 -15.73
C VAL A 750 -5.52 -1.48 -16.52
N SER A 751 -4.73 -2.54 -16.58
CA SER A 751 -3.43 -2.61 -17.23
C SER A 751 -3.22 -3.97 -17.90
N ASP A 752 -2.02 -4.25 -18.40
CA ASP A 752 -1.69 -5.56 -18.99
C ASP A 752 -1.76 -6.71 -17.96
N THR A 753 -1.59 -6.40 -16.67
CA THR A 753 -1.64 -7.35 -15.55
C THR A 753 -2.91 -7.27 -14.71
N VAL A 754 -3.71 -6.21 -14.85
CA VAL A 754 -4.99 -6.00 -14.15
C VAL A 754 -6.11 -6.04 -15.19
N LYS A 755 -6.89 -7.11 -15.18
CA LYS A 755 -8.02 -7.29 -16.12
C LYS A 755 -9.27 -6.56 -15.66
N PRO A 756 -10.10 -6.08 -16.59
CA PRO A 756 -11.44 -5.68 -16.27
C PRO A 756 -12.20 -6.84 -15.60
N ALA A 757 -13.02 -6.50 -14.61
CA ALA A 757 -13.88 -7.45 -13.94
C ALA A 757 -15.30 -6.92 -13.81
N LYS A 758 -16.27 -7.79 -13.68
CA LYS A 758 -17.67 -7.43 -13.57
C LYS A 758 -18.22 -7.86 -12.21
N TYR A 759 -18.81 -6.92 -11.49
CA TYR A 759 -19.28 -7.13 -10.14
C TYR A 759 -20.79 -6.90 -10.02
N ARG A 760 -21.43 -7.75 -9.21
CA ARG A 760 -22.82 -7.58 -8.76
C ARG A 760 -22.81 -7.12 -7.31
N VAL A 761 -23.44 -6.00 -7.04
CA VAL A 761 -23.45 -5.33 -5.74
C VAL A 761 -24.90 -5.18 -5.26
N PHE A 762 -25.20 -5.71 -4.07
CA PHE A 762 -26.54 -5.68 -3.49
C PHE A 762 -26.50 -5.90 -1.97
N PHE A 763 -27.64 -5.71 -1.32
CA PHE A 763 -27.77 -5.96 0.12
C PHE A 763 -28.51 -7.24 0.41
N ILE A 764 -28.05 -7.92 1.46
CA ILE A 764 -28.66 -9.15 2.01
C ILE A 764 -28.94 -9.03 3.51
N SER A 765 -29.90 -9.81 3.99
CA SER A 765 -30.10 -10.06 5.43
C SER A 765 -29.10 -11.09 5.95
N GLU A 766 -29.08 -11.29 7.27
CA GLU A 766 -28.33 -12.35 7.94
C GLU A 766 -28.67 -13.75 7.38
N ASP A 767 -29.90 -13.95 6.95
CA ASP A 767 -30.41 -15.21 6.35
C ASP A 767 -30.08 -15.30 4.83
N ASN A 768 -29.21 -14.42 4.29
CA ASN A 768 -28.86 -14.30 2.87
C ASN A 768 -30.03 -13.95 1.93
N GLU A 769 -31.15 -13.42 2.45
CA GLU A 769 -32.22 -12.90 1.61
C GLU A 769 -31.78 -11.59 0.95
N LYS A 770 -31.91 -11.48 -0.37
CA LYS A 770 -31.66 -10.21 -1.08
C LYS A 770 -32.72 -9.19 -0.72
N ILE A 771 -32.29 -8.08 -0.11
CA ILE A 771 -33.17 -7.01 0.41
C ILE A 771 -33.12 -5.72 -0.40
N SER A 772 -32.26 -5.61 -1.42
CA SER A 772 -32.19 -4.48 -2.35
C SER A 772 -32.25 -4.91 -3.81
N ASN A 773 -32.36 -3.91 -4.73
CA ASN A 773 -32.01 -4.15 -6.12
C ASN A 773 -30.55 -4.56 -6.24
N GLU A 774 -30.22 -5.23 -7.33
CA GLU A 774 -28.86 -5.58 -7.70
C GLU A 774 -28.31 -4.56 -8.70
N ASN A 775 -27.12 -4.04 -8.45
CA ASN A 775 -26.37 -3.20 -9.34
C ASN A 775 -25.23 -4.01 -9.96
N THR A 776 -25.02 -3.82 -11.25
CA THR A 776 -23.83 -4.37 -11.94
C THR A 776 -22.87 -3.24 -12.25
N TYR A 777 -21.58 -3.47 -11.98
CA TYR A 777 -20.51 -2.54 -12.31
C TYR A 777 -19.39 -3.27 -13.05
N VAL A 778 -18.89 -2.65 -14.12
CA VAL A 778 -17.73 -3.14 -14.87
C VAL A 778 -16.52 -2.30 -14.44
N ALA A 779 -15.56 -2.94 -13.78
CA ALA A 779 -14.33 -2.32 -13.31
C ALA A 779 -13.29 -2.31 -14.46
N ASP A 780 -13.48 -1.44 -15.45
CA ASP A 780 -12.65 -1.33 -16.66
C ASP A 780 -11.88 0.00 -16.77
N ASN A 781 -11.94 0.83 -15.74
CA ASN A 781 -11.34 2.16 -15.72
C ASN A 781 -9.81 2.08 -15.70
N ARG A 782 -9.16 2.82 -16.62
CA ARG A 782 -7.70 2.88 -16.83
C ARG A 782 -7.03 4.12 -16.24
N GLU A 783 -7.80 5.02 -15.63
CA GLU A 783 -7.26 6.25 -15.04
C GLU A 783 -6.35 5.95 -13.85
N LEU A 784 -5.16 6.53 -13.82
CA LEU A 784 -4.18 6.30 -12.75
C LEU A 784 -4.62 6.90 -11.40
N SER A 785 -5.36 8.04 -11.44
CA SER A 785 -5.89 8.68 -10.24
C SER A 785 -7.06 7.89 -9.65
N ALA A 786 -6.97 7.49 -8.38
CA ALA A 786 -8.05 6.81 -7.67
C ALA A 786 -9.35 7.64 -7.61
N GLN A 787 -9.25 8.97 -7.51
CA GLN A 787 -10.40 9.87 -7.50
C GLN A 787 -11.21 9.80 -8.80
N LYS A 788 -10.57 9.57 -9.95
CA LYS A 788 -11.23 9.42 -11.24
C LYS A 788 -11.83 8.03 -11.46
N ARG A 789 -11.51 7.09 -10.57
CA ARG A 789 -12.08 5.74 -10.58
C ARG A 789 -13.22 5.56 -9.58
N ILE A 790 -13.69 6.65 -8.96
CA ILE A 790 -14.85 6.62 -8.06
C ILE A 790 -16.12 6.57 -8.92
N PHE A 791 -17.05 5.71 -8.52
CA PHE A 791 -18.37 5.58 -9.13
C PHE A 791 -19.45 5.43 -8.07
N ARG A 792 -20.70 5.73 -8.43
CA ARG A 792 -21.85 5.72 -7.53
C ARG A 792 -22.84 4.63 -7.93
N LEU A 793 -23.32 3.87 -6.96
CA LEU A 793 -24.40 2.91 -7.11
C LEU A 793 -25.59 3.34 -6.24
N ARG A 794 -26.80 3.16 -6.78
CA ARG A 794 -28.05 3.45 -6.09
C ARG A 794 -28.76 2.16 -5.72
N PHE A 795 -29.13 2.05 -4.46
CA PHE A 795 -29.81 0.87 -3.91
C PHE A 795 -31.22 1.26 -3.48
N THR A 796 -32.20 0.48 -3.93
CA THR A 796 -33.59 0.56 -3.51
C THR A 796 -33.91 -0.69 -2.71
N PHE A 797 -34.26 -0.50 -1.43
CA PHE A 797 -34.56 -1.59 -0.51
C PHE A 797 -36.01 -2.06 -0.66
N LYS A 798 -36.23 -3.34 -0.36
CA LYS A 798 -37.59 -3.88 -0.25
C LYS A 798 -38.37 -3.14 0.82
N ASN A 799 -39.60 -2.78 0.53
CA ASN A 799 -40.48 -2.11 1.48
C ASN A 799 -41.01 -3.13 2.51
N LYS A 800 -40.23 -3.39 3.56
CA LYS A 800 -40.59 -4.28 4.66
C LYS A 800 -40.02 -3.75 5.97
N LYS A 801 -40.57 -4.17 7.12
CA LYS A 801 -40.03 -3.84 8.43
C LYS A 801 -38.65 -4.50 8.61
N TYR A 802 -37.63 -3.72 8.94
CA TYR A 802 -36.29 -4.17 9.22
C TYR A 802 -36.08 -4.21 10.73
N ASP A 803 -35.47 -5.28 11.21
CA ASP A 803 -35.14 -5.46 12.62
C ASP A 803 -33.78 -4.79 12.89
N LYS A 804 -33.73 -3.83 13.83
CA LYS A 804 -32.50 -3.09 14.15
C LYS A 804 -31.44 -3.93 14.87
N ASP A 805 -31.88 -5.03 15.47
CA ASP A 805 -31.00 -5.94 16.21
C ASP A 805 -30.39 -7.03 15.33
N LYS A 806 -30.81 -7.12 14.05
CA LYS A 806 -30.27 -8.07 13.07
C LYS A 806 -29.14 -7.47 12.27
N GLN A 807 -28.23 -8.34 11.82
CA GLN A 807 -27.13 -7.96 10.91
C GLN A 807 -27.61 -7.99 9.45
N TYR A 808 -27.22 -6.98 8.71
CA TYR A 808 -27.42 -6.90 7.27
C TYR A 808 -26.07 -6.62 6.61
N TYR A 809 -25.93 -6.96 5.33
CA TYR A 809 -24.64 -6.85 4.66
C TYR A 809 -24.82 -6.26 3.26
N LEU A 810 -23.97 -5.30 2.91
CA LEU A 810 -23.65 -4.99 1.54
C LEU A 810 -22.67 -6.04 1.03
N VAL A 811 -22.98 -6.70 -0.07
CA VAL A 811 -22.15 -7.76 -0.64
C VAL A 811 -21.75 -7.47 -2.06
N VAL A 812 -20.55 -7.87 -2.40
CA VAL A 812 -19.99 -7.79 -3.75
C VAL A 812 -19.65 -9.18 -4.24
N TYR A 813 -20.21 -9.55 -5.36
CA TYR A 813 -19.96 -10.82 -6.05
C TYR A 813 -19.26 -10.56 -7.38
N ASP A 814 -18.24 -11.31 -7.66
CA ASP A 814 -17.69 -11.40 -9.02
C ASP A 814 -18.70 -12.11 -9.91
N GLU A 815 -19.10 -11.48 -11.02
CA GLU A 815 -20.17 -12.02 -11.88
C GLU A 815 -19.72 -13.24 -12.67
N ASP A 816 -18.44 -13.31 -13.04
CA ASP A 816 -17.90 -14.39 -13.86
C ASP A 816 -17.67 -15.67 -13.05
N THR A 817 -17.21 -15.53 -11.81
CA THR A 817 -16.95 -16.67 -10.91
C THR A 817 -18.15 -17.02 -10.03
N GLY A 818 -19.05 -16.07 -9.80
CA GLY A 818 -20.16 -16.20 -8.87
C GLY A 818 -19.75 -16.22 -7.39
N LEU A 819 -18.47 -15.91 -7.09
CA LEU A 819 -17.94 -15.91 -5.73
C LEU A 819 -18.11 -14.55 -5.07
N GLU A 820 -18.42 -14.56 -3.78
CA GLU A 820 -18.43 -13.36 -2.96
C GLU A 820 -17.00 -12.88 -2.75
N GLN A 821 -16.73 -11.62 -3.11
CA GLN A 821 -15.42 -11.00 -2.93
C GLN A 821 -15.27 -10.43 -1.54
N TRP A 822 -16.27 -9.68 -1.08
CA TRP A 822 -16.29 -9.14 0.28
C TRP A 822 -17.71 -8.75 0.69
N ARG A 823 -17.91 -8.57 1.99
CA ARG A 823 -19.14 -8.05 2.59
C ARG A 823 -18.86 -7.00 3.64
N HIS A 824 -19.72 -6.00 3.72
CA HIS A 824 -19.67 -4.93 4.70
C HIS A 824 -20.93 -4.93 5.58
N PRO A 825 -20.82 -5.03 6.91
CA PRO A 825 -21.97 -5.02 7.81
C PRO A 825 -22.62 -3.65 7.86
N VAL A 826 -23.95 -3.61 7.86
CA VAL A 826 -24.75 -2.39 7.98
C VAL A 826 -25.92 -2.60 8.93
N MET A 827 -26.34 -1.54 9.63
CA MET A 827 -27.56 -1.51 10.43
C MET A 827 -28.70 -0.95 9.59
N MET A 828 -29.86 -1.62 9.60
CA MET A 828 -31.06 -1.09 8.95
C MET A 828 -31.96 -0.38 9.97
N ASP A 829 -32.18 0.92 9.78
CA ASP A 829 -33.05 1.76 10.63
C ASP A 829 -34.00 2.58 9.77
N ILE A 830 -34.70 1.89 8.88
CA ILE A 830 -35.71 2.51 8.00
C ILE A 830 -37.00 2.63 8.80
N ALA A 831 -37.47 3.88 9.01
CA ALA A 831 -38.75 4.13 9.67
C ALA A 831 -39.91 3.74 8.75
N PHE A 832 -40.83 2.93 9.26
CA PHE A 832 -42.07 2.58 8.58
C PHE A 832 -43.19 3.53 8.99
N ALA A 833 -44.07 3.86 8.07
CA ALA A 833 -45.25 4.69 8.32
C ALA A 833 -46.22 4.12 9.38
N ASP A 834 -46.16 2.82 9.63
CA ASP A 834 -47.00 2.13 10.65
C ASP A 834 -46.48 2.31 12.10
N ASP A 835 -45.26 2.80 12.31
CA ASP A 835 -44.75 3.10 13.66
C ASP A 835 -45.31 4.43 14.23
N PHE A 836 -46.04 5.20 13.43
CA PHE A 836 -46.82 6.34 13.86
C PHE A 836 -48.30 5.88 14.09
N GLY A 837 -48.57 5.40 15.32
CA GLY A 837 -49.87 4.90 15.69
C GLY A 837 -51.05 5.83 15.34
N PHE A 838 -51.64 5.60 14.20
CA PHE A 838 -53.02 5.95 13.89
C PHE A 838 -53.77 4.61 13.70
N GLY A 839 -54.10 4.04 14.85
CA GLY A 839 -55.17 3.04 14.89
C GLY A 839 -56.52 3.79 14.68
N PHE A 840 -57.23 3.38 13.62
CA PHE A 840 -58.67 3.61 13.52
C PHE A 840 -59.38 2.67 14.45
#